data_f902fca32e374bb1e73188c6dda9bbb9
#
_entry.id   f902fca32e374bb1e73188c6dda9bbb9
#
_cell.length_a   1.000
_cell.length_b   1.000
_cell.length_c   1.000
_cell.angle_alpha   90.00
_cell.angle_beta   90.00
_cell.angle_gamma   90.00
#
_symmetry.space_group_name_H-M   'P 1'
#
loop_
_entity.id
_entity.type
_entity.pdbx_description
1 polymer ?
#
loop_
_entity_poly.entity_id
_entity_poly.type
_entity_poly.pdbx_seq_one_letter_code
_entity_poly.pdbx_strand_id
1 'polypeptide(L)'
;MRPLAPDDPRTVGPYRTLVRLGAGGMGVVYLARSAGGTLAAVKVIRAEHADDSGFRARFRREAETAVRVTGPWVVPVLGADTEALEPWLATAFVPGPSLAEVVETHGALPTTTVRGLGSRLAAALVAVHDAGLIHRDVKPGNVLLALDGPRLIDFGIARHEGATALTATGAVVGTPGYLAPEQASAGPLGPPCDVFSLACVLVYAMTGRPPFGEGGGVGALFRTIHEEADLTGVPSGLASLLSDCLAKDPAARPTASRVRDALAATGDENGPGSPDPRRDPRTYLAQPRAGSRGEEFSPAAPEPGGAWRAPAGLAALIAERSAAALALPDPEPLPTSVAPADGEATSGLSRRTLLTAGTTAAALVVGGSTAGWIALRERGGEEGGGRAGSGEPPTYTIGLHADLSGSGRAVGVAHQRGIELAVADHNSREDRAFRLALRTVDDTGDPASALRAADRLAADPLVVAVVGPTADVLREDLVARYGRTRLAVVVVAAGSTTAEPGTALHLCVTRPLDRMLTPALISYLTRTRPARRILLVEDAADAALGGEIAAAFREAAPAGATLLEAPLARGNAGFGVVARKAVTSKADAAVYAGGDASRAARLATALAGVGFTGARVAVGPALGPAFLGGADEAAEGWVFAEAYADPSALPSARAFTAAHRKRFGEPPATWAAEAYDAVGLIADAAGTTSASGEIRRGISQRLVRSEHRGIVRTLSFQASTRQVRQENGIFLYRVENGRSRWLGPYSSV
;
A
#
# COMPACT_ATOMS: atom_id res chain seq x y z
N MET A 1 2.39 1.40 -26.79
CA MET A 1 1.57 0.25 -27.15
C MET A 1 2.43 -1.00 -27.17
N ARG A 2 1.99 -2.11 -26.52
CA ARG A 2 2.73 -3.39 -26.44
C ARG A 2 1.84 -4.51 -26.99
N PRO A 3 2.41 -5.55 -27.62
CA PRO A 3 1.62 -6.70 -28.06
C PRO A 3 0.86 -7.36 -26.91
N LEU A 4 -0.23 -8.04 -27.22
CA LEU A 4 -0.95 -8.87 -26.26
C LEU A 4 -0.06 -10.03 -25.79
N ALA A 5 -0.09 -10.33 -24.49
CA ALA A 5 0.52 -11.54 -23.95
C ALA A 5 -0.35 -12.77 -24.26
N PRO A 6 0.22 -14.00 -24.17
CA PRO A 6 -0.56 -15.22 -24.42
C PRO A 6 -1.81 -15.35 -23.54
N ASP A 7 -1.75 -14.89 -22.31
CA ASP A 7 -2.85 -14.97 -21.32
C ASP A 7 -3.81 -13.78 -21.38
N ASP A 8 -3.60 -12.82 -22.30
CA ASP A 8 -4.52 -11.69 -22.44
C ASP A 8 -5.84 -12.09 -23.04
N PRO A 9 -6.97 -11.55 -22.54
CA PRO A 9 -8.27 -11.80 -23.11
C PRO A 9 -8.34 -11.28 -24.55
N ARG A 10 -8.84 -12.10 -25.48
CA ARG A 10 -9.04 -11.70 -26.88
C ARG A 10 -10.27 -10.80 -27.05
N THR A 11 -11.18 -10.88 -26.09
CA THR A 11 -12.40 -10.06 -26.05
C THR A 11 -12.69 -9.65 -24.61
N VAL A 12 -13.18 -8.42 -24.42
CA VAL A 12 -13.66 -7.90 -23.14
C VAL A 12 -15.02 -7.27 -23.39
N GLY A 13 -16.08 -7.90 -22.89
CA GLY A 13 -17.45 -7.51 -23.25
C GLY A 13 -17.62 -7.45 -24.77
N PRO A 14 -18.17 -6.34 -25.34
CA PRO A 14 -18.38 -6.19 -26.77
C PRO A 14 -17.13 -5.75 -27.56
N TYR A 15 -15.97 -5.64 -26.89
CA TYR A 15 -14.73 -5.12 -27.46
C TYR A 15 -13.74 -6.22 -27.78
N ARG A 16 -13.12 -6.20 -28.96
CA ARG A 16 -11.98 -7.06 -29.34
C ARG A 16 -10.68 -6.36 -28.95
N THR A 17 -9.85 -7.01 -28.15
CA THR A 17 -8.56 -6.48 -27.71
C THR A 17 -7.53 -6.51 -28.82
N LEU A 18 -6.78 -5.43 -29.00
CA LEU A 18 -5.78 -5.27 -30.04
C LEU A 18 -4.35 -5.29 -29.48
N VAL A 19 -4.06 -4.41 -28.51
CA VAL A 19 -2.74 -4.27 -27.88
C VAL A 19 -2.92 -3.81 -26.44
N ARG A 20 -1.89 -4.00 -25.61
CA ARG A 20 -1.82 -3.38 -24.28
C ARG A 20 -1.41 -1.90 -24.38
N LEU A 21 -2.20 -1.00 -23.79
CA LEU A 21 -1.86 0.40 -23.58
C LEU A 21 -1.04 0.59 -22.29
N GLY A 22 -1.39 -0.14 -21.22
CA GLY A 22 -0.72 -0.06 -19.95
C GLY A 22 -1.10 -1.21 -19.02
N ALA A 23 -0.31 -1.41 -17.97
CA ALA A 23 -0.60 -2.34 -16.89
C ALA A 23 -0.21 -1.69 -15.57
N GLY A 24 -1.01 -1.87 -14.53
CA GLY A 24 -0.78 -1.34 -13.19
C GLY A 24 -1.27 -2.30 -12.11
N GLY A 25 -1.15 -1.90 -10.85
CA GLY A 25 -1.56 -2.73 -9.71
C GLY A 25 -3.03 -3.15 -9.73
N MET A 26 -3.92 -2.33 -10.29
CA MET A 26 -5.37 -2.57 -10.29
C MET A 26 -5.88 -3.32 -11.52
N GLY A 27 -5.13 -3.36 -12.61
CA GLY A 27 -5.60 -3.96 -13.86
C GLY A 27 -4.71 -3.70 -15.06
N VAL A 28 -5.20 -4.13 -16.22
CA VAL A 28 -4.55 -3.93 -17.51
C VAL A 28 -5.49 -3.09 -18.40
N VAL A 29 -4.90 -2.13 -19.12
CA VAL A 29 -5.64 -1.30 -20.08
C VAL A 29 -5.29 -1.77 -21.49
N TYR A 30 -6.32 -2.13 -22.24
CA TYR A 30 -6.20 -2.57 -23.62
C TYR A 30 -6.73 -1.51 -24.59
N LEU A 31 -6.05 -1.29 -25.71
CA LEU A 31 -6.70 -0.74 -26.88
C LEU A 31 -7.57 -1.84 -27.47
N ALA A 32 -8.84 -1.55 -27.66
CA ALA A 32 -9.79 -2.52 -28.16
C ALA A 32 -10.72 -1.87 -29.20
N ARG A 33 -11.36 -2.69 -30.02
CA ARG A 33 -12.27 -2.24 -31.08
C ARG A 33 -13.66 -2.82 -30.84
N SER A 34 -14.68 -1.98 -30.89
CA SER A 34 -16.09 -2.41 -30.86
C SER A 34 -16.48 -3.07 -32.16
N ALA A 35 -17.61 -3.77 -32.20
CA ALA A 35 -18.18 -4.37 -33.43
C ALA A 35 -18.45 -3.30 -34.51
N GLY A 36 -18.72 -2.06 -34.13
CA GLY A 36 -18.90 -0.92 -35.03
C GLY A 36 -17.60 -0.23 -35.47
N GLY A 37 -16.42 -0.78 -35.15
CA GLY A 37 -15.13 -0.25 -35.55
C GLY A 37 -14.57 0.86 -34.62
N THR A 38 -15.30 1.29 -33.60
CA THR A 38 -14.86 2.36 -32.67
C THR A 38 -13.73 1.86 -31.77
N LEU A 39 -12.65 2.63 -31.69
CA LEU A 39 -11.54 2.35 -30.77
C LEU A 39 -11.89 2.81 -29.35
N ALA A 40 -11.60 1.95 -28.39
CA ALA A 40 -11.81 2.18 -26.95
C ALA A 40 -10.55 1.79 -26.15
N ALA A 41 -10.31 2.48 -25.04
CA ALA A 41 -9.40 2.05 -24.00
C ALA A 41 -10.21 1.26 -22.96
N VAL A 42 -9.96 -0.04 -22.85
CA VAL A 42 -10.71 -0.94 -21.98
C VAL A 42 -9.82 -1.36 -20.82
N LYS A 43 -10.17 -0.92 -19.62
CA LYS A 43 -9.50 -1.26 -18.36
C LYS A 43 -10.17 -2.48 -17.74
N VAL A 44 -9.43 -3.57 -17.65
CA VAL A 44 -9.87 -4.83 -17.02
C VAL A 44 -9.30 -4.89 -15.62
N ILE A 45 -10.17 -5.07 -14.65
CA ILE A 45 -9.80 -5.17 -13.23
C ILE A 45 -9.32 -6.59 -12.95
N ARG A 46 -8.17 -6.72 -12.28
CA ARG A 46 -7.63 -8.05 -11.92
C ARG A 46 -8.57 -8.81 -10.99
N ALA A 47 -8.61 -10.13 -11.17
CA ALA A 47 -9.45 -11.04 -10.39
C ALA A 47 -9.24 -10.86 -8.87
N GLU A 48 -8.02 -10.56 -8.43
CA GLU A 48 -7.66 -10.30 -7.04
C GLU A 48 -8.49 -9.17 -6.39
N HIS A 49 -8.86 -8.15 -7.18
CA HIS A 49 -9.74 -7.05 -6.74
C HIS A 49 -11.20 -7.36 -7.02
N ALA A 50 -11.49 -8.12 -8.06
CA ALA A 50 -12.84 -8.50 -8.45
C ALA A 50 -13.51 -9.42 -7.42
N ASP A 51 -12.75 -10.23 -6.67
CA ASP A 51 -13.25 -11.12 -5.63
C ASP A 51 -13.64 -10.40 -4.32
N ASP A 52 -13.26 -9.12 -4.16
CA ASP A 52 -13.69 -8.29 -3.02
C ASP A 52 -15.09 -7.70 -3.27
N SER A 53 -16.08 -8.22 -2.55
CA SER A 53 -17.48 -7.75 -2.67
C SER A 53 -17.63 -6.25 -2.33
N GLY A 54 -16.83 -5.73 -1.38
CA GLY A 54 -16.80 -4.31 -1.04
C GLY A 54 -16.21 -3.46 -2.16
N PHE A 55 -15.13 -3.93 -2.79
CA PHE A 55 -14.54 -3.30 -3.99
C PHE A 55 -15.55 -3.32 -5.14
N ARG A 56 -16.19 -4.46 -5.43
CA ARG A 56 -17.16 -4.61 -6.52
C ARG A 56 -18.38 -3.68 -6.34
N ALA A 57 -18.90 -3.56 -5.12
CA ALA A 57 -20.02 -2.65 -4.83
C ALA A 57 -19.65 -1.17 -5.03
N ARG A 58 -18.43 -0.76 -4.64
CA ARG A 58 -17.93 0.60 -4.88
C ARG A 58 -17.66 0.83 -6.37
N PHE A 59 -16.95 -0.09 -7.03
CA PHE A 59 -16.65 -0.02 -8.45
C PHE A 59 -17.94 0.15 -9.28
N ARG A 60 -19.01 -0.58 -8.93
CA ARG A 60 -20.33 -0.43 -9.54
C ARG A 60 -20.85 1.01 -9.39
N ARG A 61 -20.93 1.50 -8.15
CA ARG A 61 -21.49 2.83 -7.86
C ARG A 61 -20.68 3.94 -8.52
N GLU A 62 -19.35 3.85 -8.52
CA GLU A 62 -18.49 4.82 -9.15
C GLU A 62 -18.54 4.73 -10.68
N ALA A 63 -18.59 3.53 -11.26
CA ALA A 63 -18.77 3.33 -12.71
C ALA A 63 -20.11 3.86 -13.22
N GLU A 64 -21.21 3.58 -12.50
CA GLU A 64 -22.55 4.14 -12.81
C GLU A 64 -22.58 5.66 -12.79
N THR A 65 -21.81 6.25 -11.87
CA THR A 65 -21.69 7.71 -11.77
C THR A 65 -20.76 8.27 -12.85
N ALA A 66 -19.64 7.60 -13.14
CA ALA A 66 -18.69 8.02 -14.17
C ALA A 66 -19.30 8.07 -15.58
N VAL A 67 -20.24 7.19 -15.89
CA VAL A 67 -21.00 7.23 -17.15
C VAL A 67 -21.78 8.54 -17.32
N ARG A 68 -22.16 9.20 -16.23
CA ARG A 68 -22.92 10.47 -16.23
C ARG A 68 -22.03 11.71 -16.30
N VAL A 69 -20.72 11.56 -16.11
CA VAL A 69 -19.79 12.70 -16.20
C VAL A 69 -19.68 13.13 -17.67
N THR A 70 -20.08 14.34 -17.97
CA THR A 70 -20.00 14.92 -19.30
C THR A 70 -19.19 16.21 -19.26
N GLY A 71 -18.31 16.40 -20.23
CA GLY A 71 -17.51 17.60 -20.34
C GLY A 71 -16.45 17.51 -21.46
N PRO A 72 -16.07 18.61 -22.08
CA PRO A 72 -15.16 18.59 -23.21
C PRO A 72 -13.74 18.13 -22.85
N TRP A 73 -13.36 18.22 -21.55
CA TRP A 73 -12.00 17.94 -21.08
C TRP A 73 -11.89 16.64 -20.29
N VAL A 74 -12.98 15.88 -20.22
CA VAL A 74 -13.05 14.54 -19.60
C VAL A 74 -13.24 13.51 -20.70
N VAL A 75 -12.52 12.40 -20.63
CA VAL A 75 -12.74 11.30 -21.58
C VAL A 75 -14.03 10.57 -21.23
N PRO A 76 -15.01 10.46 -22.16
CA PRO A 76 -16.28 9.82 -21.86
C PRO A 76 -16.14 8.31 -21.64
N VAL A 77 -16.89 7.80 -20.69
CA VAL A 77 -17.09 6.37 -20.47
C VAL A 77 -18.07 5.84 -21.53
N LEU A 78 -17.65 4.82 -22.28
CA LEU A 78 -18.44 4.18 -23.34
C LEU A 78 -19.28 3.01 -22.83
N GLY A 79 -18.86 2.40 -21.72
CA GLY A 79 -19.55 1.28 -21.10
C GLY A 79 -18.74 0.66 -19.97
N ALA A 80 -19.41 -0.15 -19.17
CA ALA A 80 -18.79 -0.90 -18.09
C ALA A 80 -19.60 -2.19 -17.84
N ASP A 81 -18.93 -3.23 -17.36
CA ASP A 81 -19.58 -4.40 -16.78
C ASP A 81 -18.91 -4.69 -15.43
N THR A 82 -19.63 -4.35 -14.38
CA THR A 82 -19.19 -4.50 -13.00
C THR A 82 -19.50 -5.86 -12.40
N GLU A 83 -20.34 -6.66 -13.09
CA GLU A 83 -20.76 -7.99 -12.69
C GLU A 83 -19.98 -9.10 -13.39
N ALA A 84 -19.25 -8.77 -14.48
CA ALA A 84 -18.38 -9.72 -15.14
C ALA A 84 -17.41 -10.41 -14.16
N LEU A 85 -16.95 -11.61 -14.51
CA LEU A 85 -15.92 -12.33 -13.74
C LEU A 85 -14.67 -11.45 -13.54
N GLU A 86 -14.25 -10.78 -14.62
CA GLU A 86 -13.26 -9.71 -14.63
C GLU A 86 -13.98 -8.40 -14.96
N PRO A 87 -14.33 -7.58 -13.95
CA PRO A 87 -15.01 -6.30 -14.19
C PRO A 87 -14.17 -5.39 -15.08
N TRP A 88 -14.85 -4.64 -15.94
CA TRP A 88 -14.17 -3.75 -16.87
C TRP A 88 -14.90 -2.42 -17.07
N LEU A 89 -14.12 -1.41 -17.48
CA LEU A 89 -14.60 -0.09 -17.87
C LEU A 89 -13.97 0.29 -19.21
N ALA A 90 -14.79 0.72 -20.16
CA ALA A 90 -14.36 1.20 -21.46
C ALA A 90 -14.53 2.71 -21.57
N THR A 91 -13.50 3.41 -22.04
CA THR A 91 -13.50 4.85 -22.33
C THR A 91 -13.13 5.11 -23.78
N ALA A 92 -13.44 6.29 -24.31
CA ALA A 92 -13.01 6.66 -25.65
C ALA A 92 -11.47 6.65 -25.73
N PHE A 93 -10.93 6.12 -26.83
CA PHE A 93 -9.47 6.16 -27.04
C PHE A 93 -9.02 7.53 -27.51
N VAL A 94 -8.02 8.09 -26.80
CA VAL A 94 -7.35 9.36 -27.15
C VAL A 94 -5.94 9.03 -27.63
N PRO A 95 -5.58 9.28 -28.90
CA PRO A 95 -4.26 8.94 -29.45
C PRO A 95 -3.14 9.88 -29.03
N GLY A 96 -3.41 10.85 -28.15
CA GLY A 96 -2.44 11.85 -27.67
C GLY A 96 -1.41 11.28 -26.69
N PRO A 97 -0.23 11.90 -26.56
CA PRO A 97 0.73 11.59 -25.51
C PRO A 97 0.20 12.06 -24.16
N SER A 98 0.70 11.48 -23.07
CA SER A 98 0.47 12.00 -21.73
C SER A 98 1.28 13.28 -21.51
N LEU A 99 0.83 14.12 -20.58
CA LEU A 99 1.58 15.31 -20.14
C LEU A 99 2.96 14.92 -19.59
N ALA A 100 3.06 13.77 -18.91
CA ALA A 100 4.34 13.24 -18.43
C ALA A 100 5.31 13.02 -19.60
N GLU A 101 4.88 12.27 -20.62
CA GLU A 101 5.71 12.02 -21.82
C GLU A 101 6.17 13.31 -22.52
N VAL A 102 5.29 14.31 -22.58
CA VAL A 102 5.62 15.59 -23.23
C VAL A 102 6.65 16.37 -22.42
N VAL A 103 6.48 16.46 -21.10
CA VAL A 103 7.44 17.16 -20.23
C VAL A 103 8.79 16.42 -20.16
N GLU A 104 8.78 15.10 -20.07
CA GLU A 104 10.01 14.28 -20.09
C GLU A 104 10.79 14.42 -21.41
N THR A 105 10.10 14.55 -22.54
CA THR A 105 10.72 14.62 -23.86
C THR A 105 11.12 16.02 -24.27
N HIS A 106 10.30 17.03 -23.94
CA HIS A 106 10.45 18.39 -24.44
C HIS A 106 10.79 19.42 -23.35
N GLY A 107 10.84 18.99 -22.07
CA GLY A 107 11.04 19.88 -20.93
C GLY A 107 9.78 20.61 -20.50
N ALA A 108 9.98 21.61 -19.64
CA ALA A 108 8.92 22.45 -19.07
C ALA A 108 8.13 23.18 -20.14
N LEU A 109 6.83 23.33 -19.93
CA LEU A 109 5.94 24.00 -20.87
C LEU A 109 5.89 25.51 -20.60
N PRO A 110 5.65 26.34 -21.65
CA PRO A 110 5.47 27.79 -21.48
C PRO A 110 4.29 28.10 -20.55
N THR A 111 4.41 29.15 -19.75
CA THR A 111 3.40 29.60 -18.78
C THR A 111 2.01 29.78 -19.42
N THR A 112 1.94 30.36 -20.62
CA THR A 112 0.67 30.54 -21.35
C THR A 112 0.00 29.21 -21.69
N THR A 113 0.78 28.20 -22.09
CA THR A 113 0.29 26.84 -22.34
C THR A 113 -0.21 26.20 -21.05
N VAL A 114 0.54 26.34 -19.94
CA VAL A 114 0.16 25.78 -18.63
C VAL A 114 -1.09 26.46 -18.06
N ARG A 115 -1.27 27.76 -18.25
CA ARG A 115 -2.53 28.45 -17.87
C ARG A 115 -3.72 27.85 -18.62
N GLY A 116 -3.61 27.71 -19.94
CA GLY A 116 -4.65 27.11 -20.77
C GLY A 116 -4.92 25.63 -20.44
N LEU A 117 -3.88 24.87 -20.12
CA LEU A 117 -3.95 23.49 -19.61
C LEU A 117 -4.71 23.44 -18.29
N GLY A 118 -4.29 24.27 -17.33
CA GLY A 118 -4.83 24.28 -15.97
C GLY A 118 -6.29 24.70 -15.92
N SER A 119 -6.69 25.74 -16.68
CA SER A 119 -8.08 26.17 -16.76
C SER A 119 -9.00 25.05 -17.28
N ARG A 120 -8.57 24.30 -18.30
CA ARG A 120 -9.33 23.18 -18.87
C ARG A 120 -9.38 21.97 -17.93
N LEU A 121 -8.28 21.66 -17.26
CA LEU A 121 -8.26 20.58 -16.27
C LEU A 121 -9.12 20.94 -15.04
N ALA A 122 -9.09 22.18 -14.59
CA ALA A 122 -9.99 22.64 -13.54
C ALA A 122 -11.46 22.55 -13.97
N ALA A 123 -11.79 22.87 -15.24
CA ALA A 123 -13.14 22.66 -15.78
C ALA A 123 -13.53 21.18 -15.85
N ALA A 124 -12.57 20.28 -16.15
CA ALA A 124 -12.78 18.83 -16.05
C ALA A 124 -13.12 18.40 -14.63
N LEU A 125 -12.38 18.91 -13.64
CA LEU A 125 -12.64 18.60 -12.22
C LEU A 125 -13.98 19.15 -11.75
N VAL A 126 -14.41 20.33 -12.20
CA VAL A 126 -15.76 20.86 -11.92
C VAL A 126 -16.81 19.87 -12.40
N ALA A 127 -16.72 19.37 -13.65
CA ALA A 127 -17.67 18.40 -14.19
C ALA A 127 -17.69 17.08 -13.40
N VAL A 128 -16.53 16.63 -12.92
CA VAL A 128 -16.42 15.42 -12.05
C VAL A 128 -17.07 15.64 -10.69
N HIS A 129 -16.78 16.78 -10.06
CA HIS A 129 -17.31 17.13 -8.72
C HIS A 129 -18.82 17.38 -8.75
N ASP A 130 -19.35 18.04 -9.79
CA ASP A 130 -20.78 18.28 -9.98
C ASP A 130 -21.56 16.97 -10.17
N ALA A 131 -20.92 15.92 -10.71
CA ALA A 131 -21.50 14.58 -10.78
C ALA A 131 -21.45 13.81 -9.44
N GLY A 132 -20.86 14.40 -8.39
CA GLY A 132 -20.69 13.78 -7.07
C GLY A 132 -19.52 12.80 -6.99
N LEU A 133 -18.57 12.87 -7.93
CA LEU A 133 -17.34 12.09 -7.93
C LEU A 133 -16.13 12.91 -7.46
N ILE A 134 -15.11 12.20 -6.98
CA ILE A 134 -13.78 12.72 -6.71
C ILE A 134 -12.82 11.93 -7.61
N HIS A 135 -11.91 12.60 -8.33
CA HIS A 135 -11.03 11.92 -9.29
C HIS A 135 -9.95 11.08 -8.60
N ARG A 136 -9.37 11.57 -7.51
CA ARG A 136 -8.41 10.88 -6.61
C ARG A 136 -7.06 10.46 -7.23
N ASP A 137 -6.85 10.61 -8.53
CA ASP A 137 -5.61 10.23 -9.24
C ASP A 137 -5.23 11.23 -10.33
N VAL A 138 -5.33 12.53 -10.03
CA VAL A 138 -4.88 13.60 -10.93
C VAL A 138 -3.35 13.63 -10.94
N LYS A 139 -2.76 13.28 -12.08
CA LYS A 139 -1.31 13.23 -12.29
C LYS A 139 -0.95 13.41 -13.76
N PRO A 140 0.31 13.76 -14.10
CA PRO A 140 0.69 14.00 -15.50
C PRO A 140 0.45 12.80 -16.43
N GLY A 141 0.56 11.56 -15.94
CA GLY A 141 0.27 10.35 -16.71
C GLY A 141 -1.21 10.17 -17.07
N ASN A 142 -2.12 10.79 -16.29
CA ASN A 142 -3.57 10.72 -16.49
C ASN A 142 -4.13 11.95 -17.23
N VAL A 143 -3.27 12.79 -17.79
CA VAL A 143 -3.62 13.93 -18.64
C VAL A 143 -3.10 13.65 -20.04
N LEU A 144 -3.98 13.31 -20.98
CA LEU A 144 -3.62 13.15 -22.39
C LEU A 144 -3.77 14.50 -23.11
N LEU A 145 -2.86 14.78 -24.05
CA LEU A 145 -2.87 16.01 -24.80
C LEU A 145 -3.46 15.78 -26.20
N ALA A 146 -4.59 16.43 -26.49
CA ALA A 146 -5.21 16.46 -27.82
C ALA A 146 -4.95 17.85 -28.46
N LEU A 147 -5.26 17.97 -29.75
CA LEU A 147 -5.00 19.21 -30.51
C LEU A 147 -5.77 20.41 -29.95
N ASP A 148 -6.96 20.18 -29.44
CA ASP A 148 -7.88 21.20 -28.91
C ASP A 148 -7.73 21.40 -27.40
N GLY A 149 -6.95 20.56 -26.70
CA GLY A 149 -6.70 20.69 -25.25
C GLY A 149 -6.44 19.38 -24.54
N PRO A 150 -6.28 19.42 -23.22
CA PRO A 150 -6.06 18.23 -22.40
C PRO A 150 -7.33 17.37 -22.33
N ARG A 151 -7.12 16.09 -22.02
CA ARG A 151 -8.17 15.12 -21.68
C ARG A 151 -7.79 14.42 -20.39
N LEU A 152 -8.61 14.58 -19.37
CA LEU A 152 -8.46 13.88 -18.10
C LEU A 152 -9.03 12.46 -18.24
N ILE A 153 -8.19 11.47 -17.91
CA ILE A 153 -8.52 10.04 -17.98
C ILE A 153 -8.42 9.38 -16.61
N ASP A 154 -8.93 8.16 -16.53
CA ASP A 154 -8.76 7.26 -15.37
C ASP A 154 -9.26 7.86 -14.05
N PHE A 155 -10.58 8.03 -13.90
CA PHE A 155 -11.17 8.25 -12.58
C PHE A 155 -10.66 7.19 -11.62
N GLY A 156 -10.26 7.58 -10.42
CA GLY A 156 -9.75 6.66 -9.40
C GLY A 156 -10.79 5.68 -8.84
N ILE A 157 -11.70 5.19 -9.70
CA ILE A 157 -12.86 4.31 -9.42
C ILE A 157 -12.48 3.06 -8.62
N ALA A 158 -11.21 2.67 -8.69
CA ALA A 158 -10.70 1.48 -7.99
C ALA A 158 -9.93 1.81 -6.69
N ARG A 159 -9.84 3.08 -6.27
CA ARG A 159 -9.09 3.45 -5.05
C ARG A 159 -9.96 3.39 -3.82
N HIS A 160 -9.45 2.76 -2.76
CA HIS A 160 -10.11 2.65 -1.45
C HIS A 160 -10.21 4.02 -0.76
N GLU A 161 -11.39 4.38 -0.27
CA GLU A 161 -11.53 5.36 0.80
C GLU A 161 -10.90 4.78 2.07
N GLY A 162 -9.95 5.52 2.66
CA GLY A 162 -9.24 5.09 3.87
C GLY A 162 -8.04 4.19 3.64
N ALA A 163 -7.61 3.93 2.38
CA ALA A 163 -6.29 3.35 2.14
C ALA A 163 -5.24 4.47 2.23
N THR A 164 -4.27 4.34 3.13
CA THR A 164 -3.06 5.18 3.09
C THR A 164 -2.37 5.00 1.75
N ALA A 165 -1.82 6.09 1.20
CA ALA A 165 -1.05 6.04 -0.03
C ALA A 165 0.18 5.13 0.08
N LEU A 166 0.61 4.83 1.29
CA LEU A 166 1.72 3.93 1.59
C LEU A 166 1.22 2.51 1.73
N THR A 167 1.58 1.64 0.80
CA THR A 167 1.37 0.19 0.95
C THR A 167 2.32 -0.36 2.00
N ALA A 168 1.97 -1.52 2.51
CA ALA A 168 2.77 -2.26 3.47
C ALA A 168 4.14 -2.70 2.93
N THR A 169 4.31 -2.79 1.65
CA THR A 169 5.60 -3.06 1.01
C THR A 169 6.51 -1.83 0.93
N GLY A 170 6.07 -0.67 1.50
CA GLY A 170 6.75 0.60 1.26
C GLY A 170 6.49 1.13 -0.16
N ALA A 171 5.79 0.35 -1.00
CA ALA A 171 5.33 0.84 -2.28
C ALA A 171 4.15 1.80 -2.05
N VAL A 172 4.24 2.97 -2.62
CA VAL A 172 3.17 3.95 -2.56
C VAL A 172 2.14 3.59 -3.63
N VAL A 173 0.90 3.32 -3.22
CA VAL A 173 -0.21 3.18 -4.17
C VAL A 173 -0.56 4.57 -4.68
N GLY A 174 -0.14 4.83 -5.88
CA GLY A 174 -0.26 6.10 -6.52
C GLY A 174 1.10 6.63 -6.97
N THR A 175 1.09 7.81 -7.53
CA THR A 175 2.32 8.52 -7.87
C THR A 175 2.59 9.50 -6.74
N PRO A 176 3.57 9.24 -5.86
CA PRO A 176 3.73 9.89 -4.55
C PRO A 176 3.76 11.42 -4.61
N GLY A 177 4.38 12.00 -5.62
CA GLY A 177 4.56 13.45 -5.74
C GLY A 177 3.30 14.25 -6.10
N TYR A 178 2.12 13.58 -6.27
CA TYR A 178 0.87 14.21 -6.70
C TYR A 178 -0.30 13.94 -5.75
N LEU A 179 -0.09 13.18 -4.67
CA LEU A 179 -1.12 12.86 -3.69
C LEU A 179 -1.29 14.01 -2.70
N ALA A 180 -2.54 14.32 -2.33
CA ALA A 180 -2.82 15.30 -1.28
C ALA A 180 -2.47 14.76 0.12
N PRO A 181 -2.16 15.64 1.10
CA PRO A 181 -1.84 15.22 2.47
C PRO A 181 -2.87 14.30 3.10
N GLU A 182 -4.16 14.58 2.92
CA GLU A 182 -5.26 13.74 3.43
C GLU A 182 -5.34 12.37 2.73
N GLN A 183 -4.92 12.26 1.46
CA GLN A 183 -4.77 10.97 0.78
C GLN A 183 -3.58 10.18 1.33
N ALA A 184 -2.50 10.88 1.66
CA ALA A 184 -1.30 10.28 2.24
C ALA A 184 -1.53 9.78 3.67
N SER A 185 -2.34 10.51 4.46
CA SER A 185 -2.64 10.21 5.87
C SER A 185 -3.96 9.46 6.09
N ALA A 186 -4.62 8.98 5.03
CA ALA A 186 -5.93 8.29 5.09
C ALA A 186 -7.03 9.13 5.78
N GLY A 187 -6.97 10.45 5.64
CA GLY A 187 -7.99 11.37 6.09
C GLY A 187 -9.27 11.28 5.25
N PRO A 188 -10.35 12.00 5.66
CA PRO A 188 -11.56 12.07 4.86
C PRO A 188 -11.27 12.76 3.53
N LEU A 189 -11.65 12.09 2.43
CA LEU A 189 -11.41 12.56 1.07
C LEU A 189 -12.57 13.40 0.57
N GLY A 190 -12.24 14.49 -0.13
CA GLY A 190 -13.19 15.40 -0.75
C GLY A 190 -12.63 16.06 -2.01
N PRO A 191 -13.42 16.85 -2.76
CA PRO A 191 -12.98 17.60 -3.92
C PRO A 191 -11.67 18.39 -3.75
N PRO A 192 -11.30 18.94 -2.57
CA PRO A 192 -10.04 19.62 -2.37
C PRO A 192 -8.79 18.79 -2.63
N CYS A 193 -8.86 17.45 -2.54
CA CYS A 193 -7.69 16.61 -2.84
C CYS A 193 -7.31 16.68 -4.33
N ASP A 194 -8.30 16.78 -5.23
CA ASP A 194 -8.05 16.91 -6.67
C ASP A 194 -7.46 18.27 -7.02
N VAL A 195 -7.85 19.33 -6.29
CA VAL A 195 -7.29 20.69 -6.44
C VAL A 195 -5.81 20.71 -6.07
N PHE A 196 -5.44 20.04 -4.98
CA PHE A 196 -4.04 19.88 -4.59
C PHE A 196 -3.24 19.15 -5.67
N SER A 197 -3.75 18.02 -6.14
CA SER A 197 -3.10 17.22 -7.18
C SER A 197 -2.99 18.00 -8.51
N LEU A 198 -4.01 18.77 -8.88
CA LEU A 198 -3.96 19.66 -10.05
C LEU A 198 -2.83 20.69 -9.92
N ALA A 199 -2.67 21.33 -8.76
CA ALA A 199 -1.59 22.28 -8.53
C ALA A 199 -0.21 21.59 -8.67
N CYS A 200 -0.04 20.38 -8.14
CA CYS A 200 1.19 19.60 -8.35
C CYS A 200 1.46 19.35 -9.84
N VAL A 201 0.43 19.00 -10.62
CA VAL A 201 0.54 18.81 -12.08
C VAL A 201 0.96 20.10 -12.79
N LEU A 202 0.41 21.26 -12.39
CA LEU A 202 0.75 22.54 -13.00
C LEU A 202 2.17 23.00 -12.66
N VAL A 203 2.63 22.80 -11.42
CA VAL A 203 4.03 23.05 -11.03
C VAL A 203 4.96 22.16 -11.86
N TYR A 204 4.68 20.87 -11.94
CA TYR A 204 5.46 19.94 -12.77
C TYR A 204 5.50 20.37 -14.24
N ALA A 205 4.36 20.76 -14.81
CA ALA A 205 4.30 21.20 -16.21
C ALA A 205 5.15 22.45 -16.48
N MET A 206 5.29 23.37 -15.50
CA MET A 206 6.08 24.60 -15.62
C MET A 206 7.56 24.42 -15.30
N THR A 207 7.92 23.48 -14.43
CA THR A 207 9.27 23.38 -13.88
C THR A 207 9.99 22.10 -14.29
N GLY A 208 9.27 21.10 -14.79
CA GLY A 208 9.79 19.74 -15.02
C GLY A 208 9.96 18.93 -13.72
N ARG A 209 9.65 19.49 -12.55
CA ARG A 209 9.86 18.87 -11.25
C ARG A 209 8.57 18.89 -10.41
N PRO A 210 8.25 17.78 -9.66
CA PRO A 210 7.16 17.80 -8.70
C PRO A 210 7.44 18.77 -7.55
N PRO A 211 6.42 19.48 -6.99
CA PRO A 211 6.62 20.50 -5.96
C PRO A 211 7.14 19.96 -4.62
N PHE A 212 7.04 18.65 -4.37
CA PHE A 212 7.58 17.99 -3.18
C PHE A 212 8.80 17.11 -3.50
N GLY A 213 9.48 17.41 -4.61
CA GLY A 213 10.71 16.77 -5.05
C GLY A 213 10.51 15.36 -5.61
N GLU A 214 11.59 14.85 -6.21
CA GLU A 214 11.72 13.49 -6.73
C GLU A 214 12.25 12.56 -5.62
N GLY A 215 12.10 11.23 -5.78
CA GLY A 215 12.62 10.23 -4.87
C GLY A 215 11.58 9.15 -4.51
N GLY A 216 11.98 8.23 -3.63
CA GLY A 216 11.14 7.11 -3.22
C GLY A 216 9.84 7.51 -2.55
N GLY A 217 8.82 6.66 -2.74
CA GLY A 217 7.44 6.93 -2.39
C GLY A 217 7.18 7.45 -0.97
N VAL A 218 7.92 6.94 0.01
CA VAL A 218 7.77 7.30 1.43
C VAL A 218 8.26 8.72 1.71
N GLY A 219 9.41 9.08 1.13
CA GLY A 219 9.98 10.42 1.29
C GLY A 219 9.11 11.50 0.65
N ALA A 220 8.59 11.25 -0.55
CA ALA A 220 7.66 12.17 -1.21
C ALA A 220 6.37 12.37 -0.40
N LEU A 221 5.79 11.31 0.16
CA LEU A 221 4.62 11.41 1.04
C LEU A 221 4.92 12.23 2.32
N PHE A 222 6.07 11.98 2.94
CA PHE A 222 6.46 12.75 4.12
C PHE A 222 6.56 14.25 3.80
N ARG A 223 7.24 14.61 2.70
CA ARG A 223 7.35 15.99 2.26
C ARG A 223 5.97 16.60 1.92
N THR A 224 5.12 15.83 1.25
CA THR A 224 3.75 16.27 0.94
C THR A 224 2.96 16.62 2.21
N ILE A 225 3.12 15.86 3.29
CA ILE A 225 2.40 16.09 4.55
C ILE A 225 3.02 17.24 5.35
N HIS A 226 4.36 17.35 5.38
CA HIS A 226 5.07 18.13 6.38
C HIS A 226 5.87 19.32 5.86
N GLU A 227 6.20 19.37 4.57
CA GLU A 227 7.05 20.41 4.00
C GLU A 227 6.27 21.35 3.08
N GLU A 228 6.75 22.60 2.95
CA GLU A 228 6.23 23.55 2.00
C GLU A 228 6.56 23.12 0.56
N ALA A 229 5.71 23.48 -0.38
CA ALA A 229 5.91 23.20 -1.79
C ALA A 229 7.05 24.05 -2.39
N ASP A 230 7.94 23.42 -3.14
CA ASP A 230 8.94 24.14 -3.94
C ASP A 230 8.30 24.73 -5.19
N LEU A 231 8.08 26.05 -5.17
CA LEU A 231 7.55 26.83 -6.28
C LEU A 231 8.65 27.59 -7.07
N THR A 232 9.93 27.22 -6.88
CA THR A 232 11.05 27.82 -7.60
C THR A 232 10.90 27.57 -9.10
N GLY A 233 10.86 28.66 -9.88
CA GLY A 233 10.62 28.63 -11.32
C GLY A 233 9.16 28.82 -11.73
N VAL A 234 8.24 28.90 -10.78
CA VAL A 234 6.84 29.29 -11.04
C VAL A 234 6.77 30.81 -11.14
N PRO A 235 6.15 31.38 -12.19
CA PRO A 235 5.96 32.82 -12.30
C PRO A 235 5.16 33.41 -11.13
N SER A 236 5.54 34.61 -10.67
CA SER A 236 4.93 35.28 -9.50
C SER A 236 3.41 35.42 -9.60
N GLY A 237 2.89 35.67 -10.80
CA GLY A 237 1.45 35.79 -11.05
C GLY A 237 0.65 34.48 -10.88
N LEU A 238 1.33 33.31 -10.77
CA LEU A 238 0.71 32.01 -10.51
C LEU A 238 1.10 31.45 -9.15
N ALA A 239 2.21 31.89 -8.59
CA ALA A 239 2.76 31.32 -7.37
C ALA A 239 1.78 31.39 -6.18
N SER A 240 1.08 32.51 -6.00
CA SER A 240 0.08 32.69 -4.94
C SER A 240 -1.09 31.70 -5.09
N LEU A 241 -1.67 31.62 -6.30
CA LEU A 241 -2.78 30.68 -6.56
C LEU A 241 -2.37 29.25 -6.32
N LEU A 242 -1.18 28.83 -6.78
CA LEU A 242 -0.70 27.47 -6.60
C LEU A 242 -0.34 27.18 -5.15
N SER A 243 0.19 28.16 -4.42
CA SER A 243 0.41 28.04 -2.96
C SER A 243 -0.90 27.80 -2.21
N ASP A 244 -1.96 28.56 -2.54
CA ASP A 244 -3.28 28.36 -1.93
C ASP A 244 -3.85 26.96 -2.24
N CYS A 245 -3.68 26.46 -3.48
CA CYS A 245 -4.10 25.11 -3.86
C CYS A 245 -3.30 24.03 -3.13
N LEU A 246 -2.04 24.28 -2.79
CA LEU A 246 -1.12 23.35 -2.10
C LEU A 246 -1.17 23.48 -0.57
N ALA A 247 -2.13 24.23 -0.02
CA ALA A 247 -2.35 24.32 1.42
C ALA A 247 -2.55 22.93 2.03
N LYS A 248 -1.96 22.69 3.21
CA LYS A 248 -2.05 21.37 3.86
C LYS A 248 -3.46 21.08 4.36
N ASP A 249 -4.15 22.10 4.88
CA ASP A 249 -5.56 22.00 5.27
C ASP A 249 -6.45 21.99 4.01
N PRO A 250 -7.23 20.94 3.75
CA PRO A 250 -8.14 20.88 2.63
C PRO A 250 -9.17 22.03 2.60
N ALA A 251 -9.59 22.52 3.78
CA ALA A 251 -10.58 23.60 3.90
C ALA A 251 -10.04 24.96 3.48
N ALA A 252 -8.72 25.15 3.49
CA ALA A 252 -8.07 26.39 3.07
C ALA A 252 -7.92 26.48 1.55
N ARG A 253 -8.10 25.38 0.81
CA ARG A 253 -7.90 25.34 -0.64
C ARG A 253 -9.08 25.97 -1.40
N PRO A 254 -8.83 26.65 -2.53
CA PRO A 254 -9.90 27.15 -3.42
C PRO A 254 -10.67 25.99 -4.06
N THR A 255 -11.89 26.24 -4.51
CA THR A 255 -12.66 25.26 -5.30
C THR A 255 -12.10 25.15 -6.72
N ALA A 256 -12.35 24.02 -7.40
CA ALA A 256 -11.93 23.84 -8.80
C ALA A 256 -12.48 24.93 -9.74
N SER A 257 -13.69 25.44 -9.49
CA SER A 257 -14.26 26.55 -10.25
C SER A 257 -13.47 27.86 -10.06
N ARG A 258 -13.06 28.18 -8.82
CA ARG A 258 -12.21 29.37 -8.58
C ARG A 258 -10.84 29.25 -9.24
N VAL A 259 -10.24 28.05 -9.21
CA VAL A 259 -8.97 27.79 -9.90
C VAL A 259 -9.12 27.97 -11.42
N ARG A 260 -10.19 27.40 -12.00
CA ARG A 260 -10.52 27.59 -13.43
C ARG A 260 -10.58 29.07 -13.81
N ASP A 261 -11.35 29.84 -13.06
CA ASP A 261 -11.59 31.25 -13.36
C ASP A 261 -10.33 32.09 -13.17
N ALA A 262 -9.53 31.84 -12.14
CA ALA A 262 -8.26 32.50 -11.90
C ALA A 262 -7.21 32.20 -13.00
N LEU A 263 -7.19 30.99 -13.54
CA LEU A 263 -6.30 30.61 -14.63
C LEU A 263 -6.78 31.13 -15.98
N ALA A 264 -8.10 31.34 -16.17
CA ALA A 264 -8.68 31.90 -17.37
C ALA A 264 -8.52 33.44 -17.46
N ALA A 265 -8.45 34.12 -16.32
CA ALA A 265 -8.25 35.55 -16.27
C ALA A 265 -6.90 35.91 -16.91
N THR A 266 -6.92 36.73 -17.99
CA THR A 266 -5.72 37.27 -18.62
C THR A 266 -5.12 38.32 -17.69
N GLY A 267 -4.08 37.95 -16.97
CA GLY A 267 -3.26 38.96 -16.28
C GLY A 267 -2.54 39.79 -17.33
N ASP A 268 -2.85 41.08 -17.40
CA ASP A 268 -2.03 42.06 -18.09
C ASP A 268 -0.66 42.16 -17.39
N GLU A 269 0.31 41.36 -17.84
CA GLU A 269 1.71 41.51 -17.45
C GLU A 269 2.42 42.61 -18.29
N ASN A 270 1.73 43.70 -18.60
CA ASN A 270 2.37 44.93 -19.04
C ASN A 270 2.02 46.02 -18.04
N GLY A 271 3.04 46.46 -17.32
CA GLY A 271 2.98 47.64 -16.45
C GLY A 271 2.46 48.87 -17.17
N PRO A 272 2.10 49.95 -16.44
CA PRO A 272 1.36 51.08 -16.98
C PRO A 272 2.19 51.87 -18.00
N GLY A 273 2.03 51.50 -19.27
CA GLY A 273 2.42 52.33 -20.42
C GLY A 273 1.25 53.24 -20.75
N SER A 274 1.49 54.53 -20.63
CA SER A 274 0.56 55.62 -20.92
C SER A 274 -0.28 55.40 -22.19
N PRO A 275 -1.58 55.77 -22.19
CA PRO A 275 -2.42 55.67 -23.36
C PRO A 275 -1.96 56.73 -24.41
N ASP A 276 -1.59 56.26 -25.59
CA ASP A 276 -1.40 57.13 -26.79
C ASP A 276 -2.78 57.58 -27.33
N PRO A 277 -3.13 58.83 -27.31
CA PRO A 277 -4.47 59.30 -27.67
C PRO A 277 -4.72 59.43 -29.19
N ARG A 278 -4.00 58.69 -30.03
CA ARG A 278 -4.07 58.85 -31.51
C ARG A 278 -4.40 57.54 -32.27
N ARG A 279 -5.31 56.74 -31.84
CA ARG A 279 -5.87 55.67 -32.68
C ARG A 279 -7.37 55.86 -32.87
N ASP A 280 -7.70 56.36 -34.08
CA ASP A 280 -9.02 56.52 -34.63
C ASP A 280 -9.76 55.20 -34.83
N PRO A 281 -11.02 55.05 -34.35
CA PRO A 281 -11.78 53.79 -34.41
C PRO A 281 -12.54 53.53 -35.71
N ARG A 282 -12.16 54.11 -36.81
CA ARG A 282 -12.93 54.01 -38.06
C ARG A 282 -12.15 53.45 -39.23
N THR A 283 -11.90 52.12 -39.24
CA THR A 283 -11.59 51.48 -40.53
C THR A 283 -11.72 49.94 -40.36
N TYR A 284 -12.92 49.41 -40.45
CA TYR A 284 -13.21 48.07 -40.98
C TYR A 284 -14.69 48.05 -41.34
N LEU A 285 -15.00 48.52 -42.54
CA LEU A 285 -16.27 48.27 -43.21
C LEU A 285 -15.98 47.55 -44.52
N ALA A 286 -16.75 46.53 -44.75
CA ALA A 286 -17.30 46.00 -46.02
C ALA A 286 -16.33 45.22 -46.94
N GLN A 287 -16.68 44.20 -47.63
CA GLN A 287 -17.87 43.47 -48.07
C GLN A 287 -17.45 42.29 -48.98
N PRO A 288 -18.33 41.62 -49.74
CA PRO A 288 -19.40 40.71 -49.40
C PRO A 288 -19.42 39.37 -50.18
N ARG A 289 -20.31 38.47 -49.73
CA ARG A 289 -21.12 37.48 -50.45
C ARG A 289 -20.66 36.76 -51.72
N ALA A 290 -20.74 35.39 -51.72
CA ALA A 290 -21.86 34.60 -52.28
C ALA A 290 -21.50 33.11 -52.22
N GLY A 291 -22.37 32.30 -51.67
CA GLY A 291 -23.24 31.38 -52.37
C GLY A 291 -23.08 29.94 -51.92
N SER A 292 -24.18 29.39 -51.39
CA SER A 292 -24.75 28.04 -51.53
C SER A 292 -24.38 26.92 -50.52
N ARG A 293 -25.40 26.66 -49.71
CA ARG A 293 -25.97 25.37 -49.23
C ARG A 293 -25.02 24.16 -49.00
N GLY A 294 -24.88 23.85 -47.74
CA GLY A 294 -24.46 22.59 -47.15
C GLY A 294 -24.63 22.75 -45.64
N GLU A 295 -25.39 21.88 -45.01
CA GLU A 295 -25.66 21.93 -43.58
C GLU A 295 -24.33 21.95 -42.79
N GLU A 296 -23.94 23.12 -42.32
CA GLU A 296 -22.78 23.34 -41.49
C GLU A 296 -23.14 23.12 -40.04
N PHE A 297 -22.45 22.14 -39.47
CA PHE A 297 -22.21 22.03 -38.03
C PHE A 297 -21.63 23.37 -37.57
N SER A 298 -22.43 24.18 -36.88
CA SER A 298 -22.00 25.46 -36.32
C SER A 298 -20.98 25.18 -35.22
N PRO A 299 -19.72 25.67 -35.32
CA PRO A 299 -18.81 25.57 -34.19
C PRO A 299 -19.33 26.46 -33.07
N ALA A 300 -19.49 25.87 -31.87
CA ALA A 300 -19.81 26.61 -30.67
C ALA A 300 -18.83 27.78 -30.50
N ALA A 301 -19.34 28.92 -30.02
CA ALA A 301 -18.59 30.12 -29.76
C ALA A 301 -17.35 29.83 -28.92
N PRO A 302 -16.20 30.50 -29.14
CA PRO A 302 -15.00 30.29 -28.33
C PRO A 302 -15.31 30.66 -26.89
N GLU A 303 -15.21 29.65 -26.02
CA GLU A 303 -15.26 29.79 -24.57
C GLU A 303 -14.20 30.83 -24.12
N PRO A 304 -14.48 31.71 -23.12
CA PRO A 304 -13.52 32.63 -22.56
C PRO A 304 -12.55 31.90 -21.64
N GLY A 305 -11.53 31.31 -22.20
CA GLY A 305 -10.41 30.72 -21.53
C GLY A 305 -9.18 30.90 -22.37
N GLY A 306 -8.05 31.31 -21.79
CA GLY A 306 -6.80 31.64 -22.47
C GLY A 306 -6.49 30.66 -23.60
N ALA A 307 -6.02 31.16 -24.73
CA ALA A 307 -5.83 30.38 -25.96
C ALA A 307 -4.93 29.15 -25.69
N TRP A 308 -5.49 27.93 -25.84
CA TRP A 308 -4.68 26.72 -25.85
C TRP A 308 -3.69 26.77 -27.02
N ARG A 309 -2.42 26.63 -26.68
CA ARG A 309 -1.36 26.45 -27.68
C ARG A 309 -0.77 25.06 -27.50
N ALA A 310 -1.05 24.22 -28.47
CA ALA A 310 -0.50 22.87 -28.48
C ALA A 310 1.04 22.94 -28.51
N PRO A 311 1.75 22.11 -27.71
CA PRO A 311 3.20 21.99 -27.80
C PRO A 311 3.68 21.67 -29.22
N ALA A 312 4.86 22.16 -29.58
CA ALA A 312 5.45 21.91 -30.90
C ALA A 312 5.60 20.38 -31.11
N GLY A 313 5.29 19.89 -32.31
CA GLY A 313 5.37 18.45 -32.64
C GLY A 313 4.17 17.59 -32.16
N LEU A 314 3.27 18.11 -31.31
CA LEU A 314 2.13 17.35 -30.80
C LEU A 314 1.23 16.81 -31.93
N ALA A 315 0.98 17.61 -32.96
CA ALA A 315 0.13 17.21 -34.10
C ALA A 315 0.72 16.02 -34.85
N ALA A 316 2.03 16.01 -35.10
CA ALA A 316 2.71 14.91 -35.77
C ALA A 316 2.64 13.63 -34.94
N LEU A 317 2.87 13.72 -33.63
CA LEU A 317 2.82 12.58 -32.71
C LEU A 317 1.41 11.98 -32.59
N ILE A 318 0.37 12.84 -32.57
CA ILE A 318 -1.03 12.38 -32.56
C ILE A 318 -1.36 11.68 -33.88
N ALA A 319 -0.94 12.25 -35.04
CA ALA A 319 -1.17 11.63 -36.34
C ALA A 319 -0.49 10.28 -36.46
N GLU A 320 0.75 10.15 -36.01
CA GLU A 320 1.49 8.88 -35.95
C GLU A 320 0.78 7.82 -35.09
N ARG A 321 0.37 8.17 -33.88
CA ARG A 321 -0.33 7.26 -32.96
C ARG A 321 -1.71 6.86 -33.47
N SER A 322 -2.43 7.80 -34.09
CA SER A 322 -3.71 7.54 -34.72
C SER A 322 -3.56 6.54 -35.87
N ALA A 323 -2.59 6.79 -36.76
CA ALA A 323 -2.30 5.90 -37.87
C ALA A 323 -1.89 4.50 -37.40
N ALA A 324 -1.02 4.44 -36.40
CA ALA A 324 -0.60 3.16 -35.81
C ALA A 324 -1.78 2.38 -35.17
N ALA A 325 -2.69 3.07 -34.47
CA ALA A 325 -3.86 2.43 -33.86
C ALA A 325 -4.88 1.92 -34.90
N LEU A 326 -5.06 2.69 -35.97
CA LEU A 326 -5.97 2.32 -37.07
C LEU A 326 -5.41 1.20 -37.95
N ALA A 327 -4.08 1.11 -38.09
CA ALA A 327 -3.40 0.09 -38.86
C ALA A 327 -3.32 -1.28 -38.16
N LEU A 328 -3.70 -1.36 -36.85
CA LEU A 328 -3.70 -2.63 -36.16
C LEU A 328 -4.69 -3.60 -36.82
N PRO A 329 -4.23 -4.83 -37.19
CA PRO A 329 -5.12 -5.84 -37.79
C PRO A 329 -6.20 -6.25 -36.78
N ASP A 330 -7.37 -6.59 -37.30
CA ASP A 330 -8.38 -7.26 -36.48
C ASP A 330 -7.80 -8.60 -35.99
N PRO A 331 -7.92 -8.94 -34.70
CA PRO A 331 -7.49 -10.24 -34.22
C PRO A 331 -8.23 -11.34 -34.96
N GLU A 332 -7.52 -12.42 -35.34
CA GLU A 332 -8.11 -13.58 -36.01
C GLU A 332 -9.34 -14.04 -35.23
N PRO A 333 -10.45 -14.33 -35.95
CA PRO A 333 -11.65 -14.89 -35.32
C PRO A 333 -11.27 -16.20 -34.63
N LEU A 334 -11.68 -16.36 -33.36
CA LEU A 334 -11.54 -17.64 -32.66
C LEU A 334 -12.20 -18.73 -33.58
N PRO A 335 -11.54 -19.90 -33.76
CA PRO A 335 -12.16 -20.98 -34.49
C PRO A 335 -13.52 -21.28 -33.84
N THR A 336 -14.57 -21.06 -34.57
CA THR A 336 -15.94 -21.40 -34.15
C THR A 336 -15.92 -22.90 -33.90
N SER A 337 -16.01 -23.31 -32.64
CA SER A 337 -16.27 -24.71 -32.30
C SER A 337 -17.61 -25.07 -32.94
N VAL A 338 -17.54 -25.71 -34.08
CA VAL A 338 -18.69 -26.33 -34.70
C VAL A 338 -19.11 -27.45 -33.75
N ALA A 339 -20.24 -27.25 -33.07
CA ALA A 339 -20.87 -28.33 -32.34
C ALA A 339 -21.12 -29.46 -33.33
N PRO A 340 -20.69 -30.71 -33.07
CA PRO A 340 -21.08 -31.82 -33.95
C PRO A 340 -22.57 -32.02 -33.84
N ALA A 341 -23.22 -31.99 -34.99
CA ALA A 341 -24.61 -32.39 -35.17
C ALA A 341 -24.80 -33.84 -34.72
N ASP A 342 -25.95 -34.10 -34.15
CA ASP A 342 -26.47 -35.39 -33.70
C ASP A 342 -26.14 -36.57 -34.64
N GLY A 343 -25.64 -37.65 -34.07
CA GLY A 343 -25.39 -38.91 -34.79
C GLY A 343 -25.03 -40.05 -33.86
N GLU A 344 -26.05 -40.78 -33.45
CA GLU A 344 -26.06 -42.21 -33.09
C GLU A 344 -25.28 -42.76 -31.88
N ALA A 345 -26.05 -43.31 -30.99
CA ALA A 345 -25.71 -44.17 -29.87
C ALA A 345 -24.97 -45.44 -30.28
N THR A 346 -23.87 -45.79 -29.61
CA THR A 346 -23.50 -47.18 -29.36
C THR A 346 -22.81 -47.38 -28.03
N SER A 347 -23.51 -48.09 -27.15
CA SER A 347 -23.10 -49.13 -26.21
C SER A 347 -21.82 -49.00 -25.37
N GLY A 348 -22.06 -48.85 -24.10
CA GLY A 348 -21.67 -49.70 -23.00
C GLY A 348 -20.20 -50.15 -22.84
N LEU A 349 -19.55 -49.63 -21.77
CA LEU A 349 -18.55 -50.43 -21.08
C LEU A 349 -18.85 -50.44 -19.57
N SER A 350 -18.95 -51.67 -19.12
CA SER A 350 -19.40 -52.21 -17.88
C SER A 350 -18.50 -51.86 -16.70
N ARG A 351 -19.15 -51.62 -15.55
CA ARG A 351 -18.61 -51.44 -14.19
C ARG A 351 -17.93 -52.67 -13.58
N ARG A 352 -17.20 -53.48 -14.33
CA ARG A 352 -16.71 -54.78 -13.80
C ARG A 352 -15.21 -55.04 -13.95
N THR A 353 -14.35 -54.05 -14.07
CA THR A 353 -12.90 -54.30 -14.19
C THR A 353 -12.07 -53.42 -13.29
N LEU A 354 -12.39 -53.33 -11.97
CA LEU A 354 -11.53 -52.66 -10.97
C LEU A 354 -11.65 -53.37 -9.61
N LEU A 355 -11.61 -54.68 -9.65
CA LEU A 355 -11.45 -55.52 -8.45
C LEU A 355 -10.59 -56.71 -8.82
N THR A 356 -9.27 -56.58 -8.79
CA THR A 356 -8.30 -57.64 -8.46
C THR A 356 -6.89 -57.11 -8.57
N ALA A 357 -6.21 -57.05 -7.46
CA ALA A 357 -4.81 -57.19 -7.15
C ALA A 357 -4.49 -56.24 -5.98
N GLY A 358 -4.27 -56.65 -4.80
CA GLY A 358 -3.72 -57.88 -4.22
C GLY A 358 -2.80 -57.44 -3.10
N THR A 359 -3.23 -57.79 -1.92
CA THR A 359 -2.47 -58.07 -0.68
C THR A 359 -0.95 -58.25 -0.80
N THR A 360 -0.20 -57.64 0.14
CA THR A 360 0.75 -58.27 1.09
C THR A 360 1.48 -57.17 1.85
N ALA A 361 1.29 -57.11 3.16
CA ALA A 361 2.13 -57.56 4.29
C ALA A 361 3.22 -56.53 4.64
N ALA A 362 3.49 -56.11 5.81
CA ALA A 362 3.38 -56.50 7.17
C ALA A 362 4.07 -55.44 8.05
N ALA A 363 3.45 -55.06 9.12
CA ALA A 363 3.88 -55.15 10.51
C ALA A 363 5.27 -54.64 10.94
N LEU A 364 5.25 -53.69 11.90
CA LEU A 364 5.84 -53.73 13.25
C LEU A 364 5.84 -52.31 13.84
N VAL A 365 4.94 -52.07 14.80
CA VAL A 365 5.08 -52.13 16.26
C VAL A 365 6.02 -51.09 16.87
N VAL A 366 5.49 -50.22 17.66
CA VAL A 366 5.70 -49.78 19.06
C VAL A 366 5.16 -48.37 19.19
N GLY A 367 4.20 -47.96 19.93
CA GLY A 367 3.62 -48.38 21.18
C GLY A 367 3.17 -47.14 21.92
N GLY A 368 1.97 -47.14 22.44
CA GLY A 368 1.63 -46.27 23.55
C GLY A 368 0.53 -45.24 23.34
N SER A 369 -0.67 -45.59 23.84
CA SER A 369 -1.70 -44.66 24.37
C SER A 369 -2.45 -43.74 23.41
N THR A 370 -3.30 -44.35 22.55
CA THR A 370 -4.50 -43.66 21.98
C THR A 370 -5.66 -44.63 21.69
N ALA A 371 -5.77 -45.72 22.44
CA ALA A 371 -6.83 -46.71 22.22
C ALA A 371 -8.16 -46.42 22.91
N GLY A 372 -8.37 -45.22 23.44
CA GLY A 372 -9.56 -44.82 24.16
C GLY A 372 -10.64 -44.04 23.38
N TRP A 373 -10.33 -43.58 22.16
CA TRP A 373 -11.19 -42.61 21.47
C TRP A 373 -11.89 -43.10 20.20
N ILE A 374 -11.60 -44.33 19.73
CA ILE A 374 -12.20 -44.88 18.50
C ILE A 374 -13.43 -45.76 18.80
N ALA A 375 -13.63 -46.19 20.03
CA ALA A 375 -14.75 -47.10 20.41
C ALA A 375 -16.12 -46.40 20.64
N LEU A 376 -16.22 -45.07 20.51
CA LEU A 376 -17.47 -44.30 20.73
C LEU A 376 -18.13 -43.76 19.45
N ARG A 377 -17.64 -44.09 18.26
CA ARG A 377 -18.14 -43.53 16.99
C ARG A 377 -18.93 -44.50 16.10
N GLU A 378 -19.14 -45.74 16.51
CA GLU A 378 -19.94 -46.71 15.76
C GLU A 378 -21.16 -47.19 16.56
N ARG A 379 -22.06 -46.27 16.93
CA ARG A 379 -23.46 -46.59 17.22
C ARG A 379 -24.31 -45.32 17.18
N GLY A 380 -25.05 -45.15 16.11
CA GLY A 380 -26.10 -44.13 16.05
C GLY A 380 -26.39 -43.62 14.66
N GLY A 381 -26.78 -44.49 13.74
CA GLY A 381 -27.66 -44.09 12.65
C GLY A 381 -29.08 -44.24 13.16
N GLU A 382 -29.89 -43.19 13.02
CA GLU A 382 -31.28 -43.17 12.60
C GLU A 382 -31.98 -41.88 13.06
N GLU A 383 -32.62 -41.28 12.14
CA GLU A 383 -33.68 -40.29 12.04
C GLU A 383 -34.36 -39.74 13.32
N GLY A 384 -34.58 -38.39 13.29
CA GLY A 384 -35.66 -37.80 14.08
C GLY A 384 -35.44 -36.34 14.51
N GLY A 385 -36.17 -35.45 13.91
CA GLY A 385 -36.47 -34.05 14.20
C GLY A 385 -36.21 -33.49 15.59
N GLY A 386 -35.65 -32.29 15.57
CA GLY A 386 -35.94 -31.18 16.44
C GLY A 386 -35.79 -31.37 17.94
N ARG A 387 -34.63 -30.85 18.46
CA ARG A 387 -34.57 -30.19 19.77
C ARG A 387 -33.19 -29.54 19.91
N ALA A 388 -33.18 -28.22 20.24
CA ALA A 388 -31.97 -27.54 20.64
C ALA A 388 -31.33 -28.29 21.82
N GLY A 389 -30.27 -29.06 21.55
CA GLY A 389 -29.50 -29.77 22.56
C GLY A 389 -28.36 -28.86 23.04
N SER A 390 -28.21 -28.72 24.34
CA SER A 390 -27.07 -28.14 25.05
C SER A 390 -25.78 -28.94 24.77
N GLY A 391 -25.24 -28.79 23.55
CA GLY A 391 -23.93 -29.32 23.16
C GLY A 391 -22.83 -28.42 23.68
N GLU A 392 -21.79 -29.00 24.24
CA GLU A 392 -20.58 -28.31 24.63
C GLU A 392 -20.05 -27.51 23.41
N PRO A 393 -19.66 -26.22 23.58
CA PRO A 393 -19.21 -25.38 22.45
C PRO A 393 -18.00 -26.00 21.74
N PRO A 394 -17.92 -25.90 20.39
CA PRO A 394 -16.82 -26.49 19.64
C PRO A 394 -15.48 -25.92 20.08
N THR A 395 -14.41 -26.72 20.02
CA THR A 395 -13.04 -26.27 20.34
C THR A 395 -12.24 -26.08 19.08
N TYR A 396 -11.65 -24.87 18.92
CA TYR A 396 -10.75 -24.51 17.84
C TYR A 396 -9.32 -24.38 18.36
N THR A 397 -8.36 -24.87 17.60
CA THR A 397 -6.95 -24.85 18.00
C THR A 397 -6.21 -23.70 17.31
N ILE A 398 -5.52 -22.88 18.09
CA ILE A 398 -4.56 -21.89 17.62
C ILE A 398 -3.20 -22.61 17.52
N GLY A 399 -2.57 -22.58 16.34
CA GLY A 399 -1.20 -23.04 16.17
C GLY A 399 -0.22 -21.94 16.59
N LEU A 400 0.79 -22.29 17.39
CA LEU A 400 1.96 -21.44 17.59
C LEU A 400 3.13 -22.03 16.80
N HIS A 401 3.63 -21.26 15.83
CA HIS A 401 4.84 -21.54 15.06
C HIS A 401 5.96 -20.66 15.61
N ALA A 402 6.91 -21.21 16.34
CA ALA A 402 7.87 -20.43 17.10
C ALA A 402 9.24 -21.07 17.20
N ASP A 403 10.28 -20.26 17.31
CA ASP A 403 11.59 -20.67 17.79
C ASP A 403 11.55 -20.78 19.32
N LEU A 404 11.54 -22.00 19.85
CA LEU A 404 11.50 -22.28 21.28
C LEU A 404 12.82 -22.83 21.83
N SER A 405 13.74 -23.20 20.97
CA SER A 405 15.00 -23.83 21.35
C SER A 405 16.25 -23.22 20.71
N GLY A 406 16.09 -22.38 19.68
CA GLY A 406 17.19 -21.68 19.00
C GLY A 406 17.51 -20.29 19.59
N SER A 407 18.11 -19.44 18.79
CA SER A 407 18.55 -18.10 19.20
C SER A 407 17.40 -17.14 19.52
N GLY A 408 16.23 -17.31 18.86
CA GLY A 408 15.00 -16.54 19.08
C GLY A 408 14.12 -17.05 20.22
N ARG A 409 14.57 -18.02 21.03
CA ARG A 409 13.80 -18.66 22.09
C ARG A 409 13.07 -17.68 23.00
N ALA A 410 13.70 -16.57 23.35
CA ALA A 410 13.08 -15.58 24.25
C ALA A 410 11.78 -15.01 23.67
N VAL A 411 11.76 -14.72 22.37
CA VAL A 411 10.58 -14.23 21.64
C VAL A 411 9.53 -15.33 21.51
N GLY A 412 9.95 -16.56 21.20
CA GLY A 412 9.04 -17.71 21.10
C GLY A 412 8.31 -18.00 22.41
N VAL A 413 9.04 -18.01 23.53
CA VAL A 413 8.46 -18.21 24.88
C VAL A 413 7.54 -17.05 25.27
N ALA A 414 7.87 -15.81 24.89
CA ALA A 414 7.02 -14.65 25.13
C ALA A 414 5.67 -14.81 24.40
N HIS A 415 5.69 -15.23 23.12
CA HIS A 415 4.48 -15.53 22.35
C HIS A 415 3.66 -16.63 23.00
N GLN A 416 4.30 -17.74 23.35
CA GLN A 416 3.62 -18.86 23.99
C GLN A 416 2.84 -18.42 25.24
N ARG A 417 3.48 -17.65 26.13
CA ARG A 417 2.84 -17.16 27.36
C ARG A 417 1.71 -16.17 27.11
N GLY A 418 1.88 -15.28 26.14
CA GLY A 418 0.83 -14.35 25.72
C GLY A 418 -0.39 -15.09 25.19
N ILE A 419 -0.19 -16.08 24.32
CA ILE A 419 -1.24 -16.92 23.75
C ILE A 419 -1.93 -17.77 24.83
N GLU A 420 -1.17 -18.37 25.75
CA GLU A 420 -1.73 -19.14 26.86
C GLU A 420 -2.67 -18.32 27.75
N LEU A 421 -2.33 -17.06 28.01
CA LEU A 421 -3.21 -16.13 28.74
C LEU A 421 -4.44 -15.78 27.93
N ALA A 422 -4.31 -15.47 26.64
CA ALA A 422 -5.43 -15.15 25.78
C ALA A 422 -6.42 -16.30 25.63
N VAL A 423 -5.91 -17.54 25.48
CA VAL A 423 -6.73 -18.76 25.45
C VAL A 423 -7.46 -18.97 26.78
N ALA A 424 -6.80 -18.75 27.90
CA ALA A 424 -7.40 -18.88 29.23
C ALA A 424 -8.51 -17.82 29.44
N ASP A 425 -8.26 -16.57 29.07
CA ASP A 425 -9.24 -15.47 29.16
C ASP A 425 -10.45 -15.72 28.27
N HIS A 426 -10.22 -16.12 27.02
CA HIS A 426 -11.32 -16.47 26.11
C HIS A 426 -12.18 -17.61 26.69
N ASN A 427 -11.55 -18.65 27.21
CA ASN A 427 -12.24 -19.81 27.77
C ASN A 427 -12.92 -19.53 29.12
N SER A 428 -12.59 -18.45 29.80
CA SER A 428 -13.24 -18.04 31.04
C SER A 428 -14.55 -17.31 30.84
N ARG A 429 -14.82 -16.81 29.62
CA ARG A 429 -16.06 -16.07 29.31
C ARG A 429 -17.27 -17.00 29.29
N GLU A 430 -18.36 -16.59 29.91
CA GLU A 430 -19.61 -17.38 29.97
C GLU A 430 -20.36 -17.40 28.64
N ASP A 431 -20.25 -16.32 27.85
CA ASP A 431 -20.94 -16.08 26.58
C ASP A 431 -20.18 -16.58 25.35
N ARG A 432 -19.12 -17.39 25.54
CA ARG A 432 -18.29 -17.89 24.44
C ARG A 432 -19.06 -18.83 23.51
N ALA A 433 -19.00 -18.55 22.21
CA ALA A 433 -19.59 -19.42 21.18
C ALA A 433 -18.73 -20.69 20.89
N PHE A 434 -17.45 -20.69 21.28
CA PHE A 434 -16.48 -21.77 21.10
C PHE A 434 -15.38 -21.70 22.16
N ARG A 435 -14.62 -22.78 22.30
CA ARG A 435 -13.42 -22.84 23.13
C ARG A 435 -12.18 -22.73 22.27
N LEU A 436 -11.09 -22.24 22.85
CA LEU A 436 -9.77 -22.22 22.23
C LEU A 436 -8.83 -23.23 22.89
N ALA A 437 -7.97 -23.85 22.09
CA ALA A 437 -6.85 -24.66 22.51
C ALA A 437 -5.55 -24.15 21.83
N LEU A 438 -4.40 -24.43 22.43
CA LEU A 438 -3.08 -24.07 21.89
C LEU A 438 -2.34 -25.34 21.44
N ARG A 439 -1.80 -25.32 20.22
CA ARG A 439 -0.84 -26.31 19.72
C ARG A 439 0.45 -25.65 19.34
N THR A 440 1.53 -25.95 20.03
CA THR A 440 2.85 -25.37 19.84
C THR A 440 3.73 -26.27 18.98
N VAL A 441 4.44 -25.70 18.00
CA VAL A 441 5.45 -26.38 17.19
C VAL A 441 6.71 -25.51 17.14
N ASP A 442 7.83 -26.12 17.55
CA ASP A 442 9.16 -25.52 17.53
C ASP A 442 9.78 -25.63 16.13
N ASP A 443 10.24 -24.50 15.58
CA ASP A 443 10.98 -24.41 14.32
C ASP A 443 12.49 -24.21 14.49
N THR A 444 12.94 -24.06 15.74
CA THR A 444 14.36 -23.86 16.11
C THR A 444 15.03 -22.63 15.48
N GLY A 445 14.25 -21.73 14.86
CA GLY A 445 14.75 -20.59 14.09
C GLY A 445 15.43 -20.95 12.76
N ASP A 446 15.27 -22.19 12.29
CA ASP A 446 15.88 -22.69 11.07
C ASP A 446 14.84 -22.78 9.93
N PRO A 447 15.14 -22.26 8.71
CA PRO A 447 14.18 -22.24 7.60
C PRO A 447 13.65 -23.63 7.20
N ALA A 448 14.49 -24.68 7.23
CA ALA A 448 14.05 -26.03 6.88
C ALA A 448 13.14 -26.63 7.96
N SER A 449 13.41 -26.32 9.24
CA SER A 449 12.55 -26.71 10.38
C SER A 449 11.22 -25.95 10.33
N ALA A 450 11.22 -24.68 9.90
CA ALA A 450 10.03 -23.88 9.73
C ALA A 450 9.06 -24.48 8.70
N LEU A 451 9.56 -24.99 7.57
CA LEU A 451 8.73 -25.70 6.59
C LEU A 451 8.08 -26.97 7.19
N ARG A 452 8.84 -27.73 7.99
CA ARG A 452 8.32 -28.92 8.66
C ARG A 452 7.29 -28.57 9.75
N ALA A 453 7.50 -27.47 10.46
CA ALA A 453 6.55 -26.96 11.45
C ALA A 453 5.23 -26.54 10.79
N ALA A 454 5.30 -25.84 9.65
CA ALA A 454 4.12 -25.50 8.87
C ALA A 454 3.33 -26.73 8.40
N ASP A 455 4.02 -27.77 7.91
CA ASP A 455 3.37 -29.02 7.52
C ASP A 455 2.61 -29.68 8.68
N ARG A 456 3.22 -29.72 9.87
CA ARG A 456 2.59 -30.31 11.07
C ARG A 456 1.35 -29.53 11.51
N LEU A 457 1.39 -28.19 11.46
CA LEU A 457 0.26 -27.35 11.81
C LEU A 457 -0.85 -27.42 10.76
N ALA A 458 -0.47 -27.43 9.48
CA ALA A 458 -1.41 -27.50 8.38
C ALA A 458 -2.14 -28.85 8.27
N ALA A 459 -1.47 -29.95 8.63
CA ALA A 459 -2.03 -31.30 8.63
C ALA A 459 -3.08 -31.52 9.74
N ASP A 460 -3.08 -30.72 10.81
CA ASP A 460 -4.05 -30.84 11.88
C ASP A 460 -5.36 -30.13 11.55
N PRO A 461 -6.48 -30.85 11.33
CA PRO A 461 -7.75 -30.23 10.95
C PRO A 461 -8.35 -29.33 12.02
N LEU A 462 -7.95 -29.48 13.28
CA LEU A 462 -8.42 -28.65 14.40
C LEU A 462 -7.72 -27.30 14.47
N VAL A 463 -6.53 -27.16 13.86
CA VAL A 463 -5.83 -25.86 13.80
C VAL A 463 -6.53 -24.95 12.81
N VAL A 464 -7.10 -23.86 13.29
CA VAL A 464 -7.89 -22.92 12.48
C VAL A 464 -7.10 -21.70 12.02
N ALA A 465 -6.08 -21.30 12.79
CA ALA A 465 -5.16 -20.21 12.48
C ALA A 465 -3.82 -20.44 13.17
N VAL A 466 -2.77 -19.78 12.71
CA VAL A 466 -1.40 -19.84 13.24
C VAL A 466 -0.94 -18.45 13.67
N VAL A 467 -0.32 -18.34 14.84
CA VAL A 467 0.45 -17.19 15.27
C VAL A 467 1.93 -17.50 15.08
N GLY A 468 2.66 -16.63 14.41
CA GLY A 468 4.06 -16.82 14.04
C GLY A 468 4.29 -16.87 12.52
N PRO A 469 5.50 -17.24 12.05
CA PRO A 469 6.68 -17.60 12.84
C PRO A 469 7.20 -16.45 13.72
N THR A 470 7.93 -16.79 14.79
CA THR A 470 8.51 -15.79 15.69
C THR A 470 9.92 -15.37 15.30
N ALA A 471 10.63 -16.21 14.57
CA ALA A 471 11.93 -15.94 13.99
C ALA A 471 11.77 -15.43 12.54
N ASP A 472 12.84 -14.86 12.00
CA ASP A 472 12.87 -14.27 10.65
C ASP A 472 13.07 -15.34 9.55
N VAL A 473 12.18 -16.32 9.54
CA VAL A 473 12.16 -17.45 8.60
C VAL A 473 11.02 -17.37 7.58
N LEU A 474 10.29 -16.25 7.55
CA LEU A 474 9.14 -16.05 6.69
C LEU A 474 9.58 -15.81 5.24
N ARG A 475 9.71 -16.87 4.45
CA ARG A 475 10.06 -16.86 3.03
C ARG A 475 8.86 -17.24 2.17
N GLU A 476 8.96 -17.00 0.86
CA GLU A 476 7.88 -17.30 -0.10
C GLU A 476 7.43 -18.76 -0.06
N ASP A 477 8.35 -19.71 0.09
CA ASP A 477 8.06 -21.14 0.17
C ASP A 477 7.24 -21.51 1.41
N LEU A 478 7.53 -20.87 2.56
CA LEU A 478 6.77 -21.04 3.80
C LEU A 478 5.37 -20.42 3.66
N VAL A 479 5.27 -19.22 3.10
CA VAL A 479 4.00 -18.53 2.83
C VAL A 479 3.13 -19.37 1.90
N ALA A 480 3.71 -19.88 0.79
CA ALA A 480 3.00 -20.73 -0.17
C ALA A 480 2.53 -22.05 0.48
N ARG A 481 3.26 -22.58 1.47
CA ARG A 481 2.89 -23.81 2.19
C ARG A 481 1.59 -23.62 2.98
N TYR A 482 1.48 -22.55 3.74
CA TYR A 482 0.24 -22.21 4.45
C TYR A 482 -0.90 -21.85 3.50
N GLY A 483 -0.61 -21.20 2.38
CA GLY A 483 -1.59 -20.83 1.35
C GLY A 483 -2.33 -22.02 0.74
N ARG A 484 -1.62 -23.13 0.48
CA ARG A 484 -2.21 -24.36 -0.05
C ARG A 484 -3.29 -24.96 0.85
N THR A 485 -3.19 -24.76 2.14
CA THR A 485 -4.14 -25.28 3.14
C THR A 485 -5.14 -24.22 3.61
N ARG A 486 -5.05 -22.99 3.06
CA ARG A 486 -5.88 -21.84 3.43
C ARG A 486 -5.85 -21.53 4.93
N LEU A 487 -4.75 -21.86 5.59
CA LEU A 487 -4.56 -21.64 7.01
C LEU A 487 -4.09 -20.20 7.25
N ALA A 488 -4.85 -19.44 8.00
CA ALA A 488 -4.52 -18.05 8.33
C ALA A 488 -3.27 -17.99 9.20
N VAL A 489 -2.36 -17.07 8.88
CA VAL A 489 -1.10 -16.85 9.62
C VAL A 489 -1.05 -15.40 10.10
N VAL A 490 -0.87 -15.20 11.40
CA VAL A 490 -0.75 -13.90 12.04
C VAL A 490 0.68 -13.73 12.54
N VAL A 491 1.44 -12.88 11.87
CA VAL A 491 2.84 -12.58 12.22
C VAL A 491 2.89 -11.41 13.18
N VAL A 492 3.54 -11.60 14.31
CA VAL A 492 3.60 -10.62 15.41
C VAL A 492 4.98 -9.99 15.55
N ALA A 493 6.05 -10.77 15.62
CA ALA A 493 7.40 -10.29 15.92
C ALA A 493 8.33 -10.23 14.71
N ALA A 494 8.23 -11.19 13.78
CA ALA A 494 9.12 -11.20 12.62
C ALA A 494 8.95 -9.91 11.80
N GLY A 495 10.05 -9.18 11.62
CA GLY A 495 10.08 -7.85 11.04
C GLY A 495 10.78 -7.77 9.68
N SER A 496 11.20 -8.92 9.15
CA SER A 496 11.99 -9.01 7.93
C SER A 496 11.27 -8.53 6.68
N THR A 497 12.08 -8.09 5.74
CA THR A 497 11.69 -7.59 4.42
C THR A 497 11.40 -8.70 3.40
N THR A 498 11.61 -9.98 3.76
CA THR A 498 11.68 -11.08 2.81
C THR A 498 10.33 -11.67 2.40
N ALA A 499 9.25 -11.42 3.14
CA ALA A 499 7.91 -11.84 2.74
C ALA A 499 6.98 -10.64 2.57
N GLU A 500 6.61 -10.36 1.34
CA GLU A 500 5.58 -9.37 1.05
C GLU A 500 4.19 -9.99 1.24
N PRO A 501 3.42 -9.57 2.27
CA PRO A 501 2.09 -10.14 2.52
C PRO A 501 1.08 -9.85 1.41
N GLY A 502 1.35 -8.87 0.55
CA GLY A 502 0.39 -8.31 -0.40
C GLY A 502 -0.27 -9.29 -1.36
N THR A 503 0.38 -10.41 -1.69
CA THR A 503 -0.15 -11.47 -2.56
C THR A 503 -0.74 -12.66 -1.80
N ALA A 504 -0.44 -12.79 -0.51
CA ALA A 504 -0.83 -13.94 0.30
C ALA A 504 -2.13 -13.67 1.09
N LEU A 505 -3.27 -14.13 0.57
CA LEU A 505 -4.60 -13.92 1.16
C LEU A 505 -4.78 -14.48 2.59
N HIS A 506 -3.86 -15.28 3.07
CA HIS A 506 -3.89 -15.96 4.38
C HIS A 506 -2.89 -15.37 5.39
N LEU A 507 -2.07 -14.38 5.00
CA LEU A 507 -1.02 -13.79 5.83
C LEU A 507 -1.44 -12.40 6.34
N CYS A 508 -1.37 -12.18 7.66
CA CYS A 508 -1.56 -10.90 8.32
C CYS A 508 -0.34 -10.56 9.17
N VAL A 509 0.19 -9.34 9.03
CA VAL A 509 1.31 -8.86 9.84
C VAL A 509 0.82 -7.75 10.77
N THR A 510 0.94 -7.95 12.09
CA THR A 510 0.38 -7.06 13.12
C THR A 510 1.34 -5.96 13.56
N ARG A 511 2.48 -5.81 12.89
CA ARG A 511 3.48 -4.77 13.17
C ARG A 511 3.96 -4.10 11.88
N PRO A 512 4.47 -2.86 11.93
CA PRO A 512 5.26 -2.28 10.85
C PRO A 512 6.53 -3.11 10.61
N LEU A 513 6.96 -3.22 9.35
CA LEU A 513 8.24 -3.83 9.00
C LEU A 513 9.40 -2.95 9.48
N ASP A 514 10.58 -3.53 9.73
CA ASP A 514 11.71 -2.80 10.32
C ASP A 514 12.17 -1.60 9.47
N ARG A 515 12.14 -1.70 8.15
CA ARG A 515 12.40 -0.57 7.23
C ARG A 515 11.44 0.61 7.40
N MET A 516 10.22 0.34 7.88
CA MET A 516 9.18 1.36 8.07
C MET A 516 9.32 2.13 9.39
N LEU A 517 10.29 1.81 10.22
CA LEU A 517 10.57 2.51 11.47
C LEU A 517 11.36 3.82 11.23
N THR A 518 12.03 3.95 10.09
CA THR A 518 12.87 5.11 9.74
C THR A 518 12.14 6.47 9.78
N PRO A 519 10.88 6.62 9.31
CA PRO A 519 10.16 7.88 9.40
C PRO A 519 10.02 8.44 10.82
N ALA A 520 9.94 7.56 11.83
CA ALA A 520 9.89 8.00 13.23
C ALA A 520 11.20 8.64 13.69
N LEU A 521 12.35 8.12 13.24
CA LEU A 521 13.66 8.70 13.49
C LEU A 521 13.83 10.05 12.80
N ILE A 522 13.38 10.14 11.54
CA ILE A 522 13.40 11.40 10.77
C ILE A 522 12.52 12.43 11.46
N SER A 523 11.30 12.06 11.88
CA SER A 523 10.41 12.94 12.66
C SER A 523 11.06 13.43 13.95
N TYR A 524 11.72 12.53 14.70
CA TYR A 524 12.43 12.87 15.92
C TYR A 524 13.56 13.89 15.67
N LEU A 525 14.36 13.69 14.61
CA LEU A 525 15.46 14.59 14.20
C LEU A 525 14.95 15.87 13.51
N THR A 526 13.68 15.96 13.18
CA THR A 526 13.06 17.16 12.62
C THR A 526 12.41 18.02 13.70
N ARG A 527 11.67 17.41 14.63
CA ARG A 527 10.79 18.11 15.58
C ARG A 527 11.35 18.18 17.01
N THR A 528 11.78 17.01 17.53
CA THR A 528 12.13 16.88 18.96
C THR A 528 13.59 17.25 19.23
N ARG A 529 14.48 16.84 18.34
CA ARG A 529 15.93 17.15 18.39
C ARG A 529 16.40 17.56 17.00
N PRO A 530 16.04 18.77 16.55
CA PRO A 530 16.37 19.22 15.20
C PRO A 530 17.87 19.11 14.91
N ALA A 531 18.20 18.42 13.80
CA ALA A 531 19.57 18.18 13.37
C ALA A 531 19.79 18.69 11.94
N ARG A 532 20.87 19.48 11.75
CA ARG A 532 21.25 20.02 10.44
C ARG A 532 22.41 19.29 9.78
N ARG A 533 23.19 18.54 10.54
CA ARG A 533 24.36 17.77 10.07
C ARG A 533 24.25 16.37 10.66
N ILE A 534 23.77 15.44 9.86
CA ILE A 534 23.45 14.07 10.30
C ILE A 534 24.53 13.13 9.79
N LEU A 535 25.27 12.48 10.69
CA LEU A 535 26.17 11.39 10.36
C LEU A 535 25.36 10.12 10.11
N LEU A 536 25.29 9.68 8.86
CA LEU A 536 24.61 8.45 8.47
C LEU A 536 25.60 7.29 8.45
N VAL A 537 25.51 6.41 9.43
CA VAL A 537 26.40 5.26 9.60
C VAL A 537 25.75 4.02 9.01
N GLU A 538 26.00 3.75 7.75
CA GLU A 538 25.49 2.58 7.03
C GLU A 538 26.34 1.35 7.33
N ASP A 539 25.74 0.32 7.93
CA ASP A 539 26.45 -0.89 8.34
C ASP A 539 26.43 -1.96 7.24
N ALA A 540 27.57 -2.17 6.60
CA ALA A 540 27.72 -3.18 5.56
C ALA A 540 27.60 -4.64 6.06
N ALA A 541 27.64 -4.88 7.39
CA ALA A 541 27.40 -6.20 7.95
C ALA A 541 25.91 -6.60 7.85
N ASP A 542 25.02 -5.63 7.88
CA ASP A 542 23.59 -5.78 7.68
C ASP A 542 23.14 -4.95 6.46
N ALA A 543 23.64 -5.34 5.29
CA ALA A 543 23.48 -4.57 4.06
C ALA A 543 21.99 -4.41 3.61
N ALA A 544 21.13 -5.36 3.97
CA ALA A 544 19.71 -5.29 3.62
C ALA A 544 19.01 -4.18 4.41
N LEU A 545 18.91 -4.31 5.72
CA LEU A 545 18.22 -3.32 6.57
C LEU A 545 19.01 -2.00 6.61
N GLY A 546 20.34 -2.05 6.73
CA GLY A 546 21.19 -0.86 6.74
C GLY A 546 21.05 -0.04 5.47
N GLY A 547 21.06 -0.68 4.30
CA GLY A 547 20.84 -0.03 3.01
C GLY A 547 19.46 0.61 2.88
N GLU A 548 18.41 -0.06 3.34
CA GLU A 548 17.03 0.48 3.32
C GLU A 548 16.87 1.71 4.25
N ILE A 549 17.42 1.66 5.47
CA ILE A 549 17.41 2.80 6.39
C ILE A 549 18.20 3.97 5.79
N ALA A 550 19.39 3.69 5.26
CA ALA A 550 20.23 4.72 4.65
C ALA A 550 19.57 5.36 3.43
N ALA A 551 18.94 4.55 2.58
CA ALA A 551 18.17 5.05 1.44
C ALA A 551 17.01 5.96 1.90
N ALA A 552 16.25 5.56 2.93
CA ALA A 552 15.17 6.38 3.46
C ALA A 552 15.65 7.73 4.02
N PHE A 553 16.82 7.77 4.68
CA PHE A 553 17.42 9.04 5.12
C PHE A 553 17.92 9.88 3.93
N ARG A 554 18.47 9.29 2.87
CA ARG A 554 18.87 10.03 1.66
C ARG A 554 17.68 10.65 0.94
N GLU A 555 16.55 9.94 0.94
CA GLU A 555 15.32 10.37 0.28
C GLU A 555 14.53 11.41 1.09
N ALA A 556 14.53 11.31 2.42
CA ALA A 556 13.67 12.08 3.30
C ALA A 556 14.43 12.68 4.51
N ALA A 557 15.67 13.12 4.32
CA ALA A 557 16.39 13.83 5.36
C ALA A 557 15.60 15.06 5.86
N PRO A 558 15.72 15.45 7.14
CA PRO A 558 15.14 16.69 7.65
C PRO A 558 15.48 17.88 6.73
N ALA A 559 14.49 18.75 6.47
CA ALA A 559 14.65 19.87 5.54
C ALA A 559 15.88 20.74 5.91
N GLY A 560 16.75 20.99 4.92
CA GLY A 560 18.00 21.73 5.09
C GLY A 560 19.09 20.98 5.86
N ALA A 561 18.92 19.69 6.16
CA ALA A 561 19.96 18.87 6.74
C ALA A 561 20.98 18.39 5.70
N THR A 562 22.25 18.35 6.11
CA THR A 562 23.33 17.75 5.32
C THR A 562 23.61 16.34 5.85
N LEU A 563 23.52 15.32 4.99
CA LEU A 563 23.94 13.97 5.33
C LEU A 563 25.45 13.82 5.17
N LEU A 564 26.09 13.26 6.18
CA LEU A 564 27.52 12.98 6.25
C LEU A 564 27.69 11.46 6.18
N GLU A 565 27.89 10.92 4.99
CA GLU A 565 28.01 9.47 4.76
C GLU A 565 29.19 8.88 5.51
N ALA A 566 28.96 7.82 6.28
CA ALA A 566 29.96 7.12 7.06
C ALA A 566 29.77 5.60 7.00
N PRO A 567 30.14 4.96 5.87
CA PRO A 567 29.98 3.53 5.75
C PRO A 567 30.85 2.77 6.77
N LEU A 568 30.25 1.79 7.44
CA LEU A 568 30.90 0.91 8.39
C LEU A 568 31.14 -0.46 7.75
N ALA A 569 32.41 -0.85 7.62
CA ALA A 569 32.77 -2.13 7.01
C ALA A 569 32.25 -3.35 7.82
N ARG A 570 32.09 -4.49 7.16
CA ARG A 570 31.61 -5.75 7.77
C ARG A 570 32.45 -6.22 8.96
N GLY A 571 33.72 -5.91 9.02
CA GLY A 571 34.63 -6.29 10.10
C GLY A 571 34.48 -5.45 11.37
N ASN A 572 35.35 -5.71 12.33
CA ASN A 572 35.37 -5.02 13.63
C ASN A 572 36.17 -3.69 13.62
N ALA A 573 36.68 -3.30 12.48
CA ALA A 573 37.45 -2.07 12.30
C ALA A 573 36.54 -0.92 11.81
N GLY A 574 36.93 0.32 12.08
CA GLY A 574 36.27 1.50 11.52
C GLY A 574 35.43 2.33 12.49
N PHE A 575 34.94 1.80 13.61
CA PHE A 575 34.09 2.53 14.56
C PHE A 575 34.76 3.83 15.05
N GLY A 576 36.06 3.79 15.42
CA GLY A 576 36.78 4.98 15.82
C GLY A 576 36.96 6.01 14.71
N VAL A 577 37.07 5.59 13.47
CA VAL A 577 37.14 6.49 12.29
C VAL A 577 35.79 7.21 12.11
N VAL A 578 34.70 6.45 12.16
CA VAL A 578 33.33 6.98 12.08
C VAL A 578 33.05 7.96 13.23
N ALA A 579 33.43 7.59 14.46
CA ALA A 579 33.26 8.45 15.61
C ALA A 579 34.05 9.76 15.51
N ARG A 580 35.31 9.73 15.10
CA ARG A 580 36.10 10.94 14.84
C ARG A 580 35.49 11.81 13.75
N LYS A 581 34.93 11.19 12.69
CA LYS A 581 34.21 11.92 11.64
C LYS A 581 33.02 12.69 12.21
N ALA A 582 32.26 12.12 13.14
CA ALA A 582 31.16 12.83 13.82
C ALA A 582 31.57 14.18 14.38
N VAL A 583 32.71 14.19 15.11
CA VAL A 583 33.22 15.40 15.76
C VAL A 583 33.86 16.36 14.75
N THR A 584 34.74 15.89 13.89
CA THR A 584 35.45 16.72 12.89
C THR A 584 34.52 17.41 11.92
N SER A 585 33.43 16.73 11.52
CA SER A 585 32.40 17.27 10.64
C SER A 585 31.32 18.06 11.39
N LYS A 586 31.44 18.22 12.74
CA LYS A 586 30.46 18.89 13.60
C LYS A 586 29.03 18.37 13.39
N ALA A 587 28.87 17.04 13.43
CA ALA A 587 27.56 16.42 13.28
C ALA A 587 26.69 16.73 14.50
N ASP A 588 25.40 17.04 14.27
CA ASP A 588 24.39 17.28 15.31
C ASP A 588 23.70 15.99 15.72
N ALA A 589 23.72 15.00 14.82
CA ALA A 589 23.14 13.69 15.06
C ALA A 589 23.98 12.57 14.42
N ALA A 590 23.88 11.37 14.97
CA ALA A 590 24.39 10.13 14.38
C ALA A 590 23.24 9.12 14.26
N VAL A 591 23.04 8.58 13.06
CA VAL A 591 22.07 7.55 12.73
C VAL A 591 22.82 6.25 12.50
N TYR A 592 22.53 5.22 13.27
CA TYR A 592 23.03 3.88 12.96
C TYR A 592 22.02 3.18 12.05
N ALA A 593 22.40 2.98 10.80
CA ALA A 593 21.62 2.27 9.79
C ALA A 593 22.08 0.79 9.76
N GLY A 594 21.42 -0.04 10.57
CA GLY A 594 21.64 -1.47 10.73
C GLY A 594 20.85 -2.02 11.92
N GLY A 595 20.74 -3.35 12.01
CA GLY A 595 19.98 -4.05 13.06
C GLY A 595 20.85 -4.80 14.08
N ASP A 596 22.19 -4.83 13.94
CA ASP A 596 23.08 -5.55 14.86
C ASP A 596 23.31 -4.76 16.15
N ALA A 597 22.73 -5.24 17.26
CA ALA A 597 22.82 -4.63 18.58
C ALA A 597 24.26 -4.54 19.12
N SER A 598 25.12 -5.55 18.86
CA SER A 598 26.51 -5.56 19.31
C SER A 598 27.36 -4.54 18.53
N ARG A 599 27.10 -4.34 17.25
CA ARG A 599 27.79 -3.35 16.44
C ARG A 599 27.31 -1.93 16.75
N ALA A 600 26.00 -1.77 17.02
CA ALA A 600 25.46 -0.51 17.55
C ALA A 600 26.11 -0.12 18.88
N ALA A 601 26.32 -1.09 19.79
CA ALA A 601 27.01 -0.86 21.07
C ALA A 601 28.46 -0.38 20.87
N ARG A 602 29.20 -0.98 19.96
CA ARG A 602 30.57 -0.52 19.63
C ARG A 602 30.58 0.88 19.05
N LEU A 603 29.62 1.22 18.20
CA LEU A 603 29.48 2.59 17.70
C LEU A 603 29.18 3.56 18.83
N ALA A 604 28.27 3.19 19.76
CA ALA A 604 27.93 3.99 20.92
C ALA A 604 29.18 4.28 21.79
N THR A 605 29.95 3.24 22.12
CA THR A 605 31.22 3.36 22.86
C THR A 605 32.23 4.24 22.13
N ALA A 606 32.37 4.07 20.82
CA ALA A 606 33.29 4.88 20.02
C ALA A 606 32.88 6.36 19.96
N LEU A 607 31.60 6.67 19.83
CA LEU A 607 31.07 8.04 19.85
C LEU A 607 31.23 8.69 21.21
N ALA A 608 30.96 7.96 22.30
CA ALA A 608 31.19 8.44 23.67
C ALA A 608 32.69 8.71 23.92
N GLY A 609 33.57 7.82 23.44
CA GLY A 609 35.04 7.95 23.59
C GLY A 609 35.64 9.19 22.90
N VAL A 610 34.97 9.78 21.93
CA VAL A 610 35.38 11.06 21.31
C VAL A 610 34.58 12.26 21.81
N GLY A 611 33.73 12.08 22.84
CA GLY A 611 32.92 13.14 23.42
C GLY A 611 31.78 13.63 22.53
N PHE A 612 31.21 12.80 21.67
CA PHE A 612 30.06 13.18 20.82
C PHE A 612 28.79 13.35 21.66
N THR A 613 28.19 14.55 21.62
CA THR A 613 27.01 14.92 22.41
C THR A 613 25.74 15.11 21.59
N GLY A 614 25.81 14.91 20.26
CA GLY A 614 24.68 15.01 19.36
C GLY A 614 23.61 13.91 19.58
N ALA A 615 22.47 14.05 18.95
CA ALA A 615 21.42 13.02 18.98
C ALA A 615 21.95 11.69 18.41
N ARG A 616 21.58 10.57 19.02
CA ARG A 616 21.99 9.22 18.60
C ARG A 616 20.75 8.39 18.44
N VAL A 617 20.52 7.90 17.24
CA VAL A 617 19.28 7.20 16.88
C VAL A 617 19.54 5.93 16.08
N ALA A 618 18.68 4.92 16.29
CA ALA A 618 18.68 3.67 15.53
C ALA A 618 17.28 3.07 15.48
N VAL A 619 17.08 2.00 14.69
CA VAL A 619 15.85 1.22 14.69
C VAL A 619 15.90 0.10 15.73
N GLY A 620 14.72 -0.43 16.07
CA GLY A 620 14.49 -1.41 17.11
C GLY A 620 15.36 -2.65 17.08
N PRO A 621 15.61 -3.31 15.94
CA PRO A 621 16.54 -4.45 15.88
C PRO A 621 17.92 -4.20 16.50
N ALA A 622 18.39 -2.94 16.51
CA ALA A 622 19.64 -2.56 17.14
C ALA A 622 19.52 -2.41 18.69
N LEU A 623 18.30 -2.40 19.25
CA LEU A 623 18.07 -2.35 20.69
C LEU A 623 17.97 -3.79 21.25
N GLY A 624 18.63 -4.05 22.35
CA GLY A 624 18.53 -5.36 23.01
C GLY A 624 19.57 -5.52 24.12
N PRO A 625 19.60 -6.67 24.79
CA PRO A 625 20.58 -6.92 25.86
C PRO A 625 22.04 -6.75 25.40
N ALA A 626 22.35 -7.11 24.14
CA ALA A 626 23.67 -6.96 23.57
C ALA A 626 24.08 -5.48 23.38
N PHE A 627 23.11 -4.61 23.04
CA PHE A 627 23.35 -3.18 22.98
C PHE A 627 23.52 -2.59 24.39
N LEU A 628 22.55 -2.83 25.27
CA LEU A 628 22.55 -2.27 26.63
C LEU A 628 23.77 -2.72 27.44
N GLY A 629 24.10 -4.00 27.42
CA GLY A 629 25.25 -4.55 28.13
C GLY A 629 26.59 -4.28 27.46
N GLY A 630 26.63 -4.12 26.13
CA GLY A 630 27.86 -3.85 25.38
C GLY A 630 28.25 -2.39 25.29
N ALA A 631 27.30 -1.46 25.38
CA ALA A 631 27.54 -0.03 25.33
C ALA A 631 27.63 0.59 26.74
N ASP A 632 27.03 -0.07 27.77
CA ASP A 632 27.00 0.39 29.15
C ASP A 632 26.61 1.88 29.27
N GLU A 633 27.41 2.73 29.93
CA GLU A 633 27.15 4.18 30.03
C GLU A 633 27.05 4.88 28.66
N ALA A 634 27.69 4.36 27.60
CA ALA A 634 27.62 4.92 26.26
C ALA A 634 26.25 4.71 25.58
N ALA A 635 25.41 3.82 26.09
CA ALA A 635 24.03 3.62 25.62
C ALA A 635 23.11 4.78 26.03
N GLU A 636 23.50 5.56 27.08
CA GLU A 636 22.65 6.58 27.67
C GLU A 636 22.24 7.64 26.64
N GLY A 637 20.93 7.94 26.56
CA GLY A 637 20.36 8.94 25.68
C GLY A 637 20.19 8.51 24.22
N TRP A 638 20.53 7.26 23.84
CA TRP A 638 20.18 6.74 22.53
C TRP A 638 18.66 6.59 22.38
N VAL A 639 18.15 6.90 21.19
CA VAL A 639 16.72 6.80 20.86
C VAL A 639 16.52 5.77 19.76
N PHE A 640 15.54 4.89 19.99
CA PHE A 640 15.20 3.80 19.07
C PHE A 640 13.76 3.91 18.63
N ALA A 641 13.53 3.71 17.34
CA ALA A 641 12.18 3.53 16.78
C ALA A 641 11.85 2.04 16.77
N GLU A 642 10.75 1.68 17.45
CA GLU A 642 10.32 0.31 17.70
C GLU A 642 8.90 0.04 17.22
N ALA A 643 8.64 -1.18 16.75
CA ALA A 643 7.30 -1.66 16.48
C ALA A 643 6.61 -2.28 17.71
N TYR A 644 7.33 -2.46 18.79
CA TYR A 644 6.87 -3.01 20.06
C TYR A 644 6.36 -1.90 20.99
N ALA A 645 5.28 -2.16 21.72
CA ALA A 645 4.80 -1.27 22.77
C ALA A 645 5.00 -1.91 24.15
N ASP A 646 5.57 -1.16 25.11
CA ASP A 646 5.76 -1.66 26.49
C ASP A 646 4.41 -1.79 27.20
N PRO A 647 3.93 -3.01 27.51
CA PRO A 647 2.64 -3.20 28.17
C PRO A 647 2.61 -2.63 29.60
N SER A 648 3.76 -2.41 30.23
CA SER A 648 3.83 -1.81 31.56
C SER A 648 3.52 -0.32 31.56
N ALA A 649 3.72 0.35 30.42
CA ALA A 649 3.41 1.77 30.21
C ALA A 649 1.95 2.02 29.79
N LEU A 650 1.21 0.96 29.43
CA LEU A 650 -0.14 1.05 28.88
C LEU A 650 -1.21 0.76 29.95
N PRO A 651 -2.14 1.71 30.22
CA PRO A 651 -3.26 1.47 31.13
C PRO A 651 -4.15 0.28 30.71
N SER A 652 -4.35 0.08 29.41
CA SER A 652 -5.11 -1.02 28.82
C SER A 652 -4.51 -2.41 29.08
N ALA A 653 -3.19 -2.51 29.25
CA ALA A 653 -2.48 -3.75 29.45
C ALA A 653 -2.23 -4.11 30.95
N ARG A 654 -2.75 -3.30 31.90
CA ARG A 654 -2.53 -3.54 33.34
C ARG A 654 -3.02 -4.89 33.83
N ALA A 655 -4.22 -5.29 33.41
CA ALA A 655 -4.81 -6.59 33.80
C ALA A 655 -3.97 -7.75 33.25
N PHE A 656 -3.56 -7.68 31.99
CA PHE A 656 -2.67 -8.66 31.34
C PHE A 656 -1.32 -8.73 32.08
N THR A 657 -0.69 -7.62 32.39
CA THR A 657 0.59 -7.58 33.09
C THR A 657 0.50 -8.20 34.50
N ALA A 658 -0.61 -7.97 35.21
CA ALA A 658 -0.86 -8.57 36.51
C ALA A 658 -1.10 -10.11 36.39
N ALA A 659 -1.88 -10.55 35.42
CA ALA A 659 -2.15 -11.95 35.14
C ALA A 659 -0.86 -12.70 34.73
N HIS A 660 -0.02 -12.07 33.90
CA HIS A 660 1.26 -12.63 33.47
C HIS A 660 2.19 -12.86 34.68
N ARG A 661 2.36 -11.84 35.54
CA ARG A 661 3.15 -11.98 36.78
C ARG A 661 2.61 -13.05 37.71
N LYS A 662 1.29 -13.10 37.88
CA LYS A 662 0.64 -14.12 38.72
C LYS A 662 0.89 -15.54 38.21
N ARG A 663 0.85 -15.75 36.89
CA ARG A 663 0.96 -17.08 36.29
C ARG A 663 2.41 -17.55 36.08
N PHE A 664 3.32 -16.64 35.70
CA PHE A 664 4.69 -16.97 35.28
C PHE A 664 5.77 -16.44 36.20
N GLY A 665 5.42 -15.64 37.24
CA GLY A 665 6.36 -15.12 38.24
C GLY A 665 7.18 -13.89 37.79
N GLU A 666 7.05 -13.49 36.51
CA GLU A 666 7.82 -12.39 35.92
C GLU A 666 6.94 -11.49 35.05
N PRO A 667 7.36 -10.23 34.80
CA PRO A 667 6.64 -9.34 33.92
C PRO A 667 6.61 -9.89 32.50
N PRO A 668 5.62 -9.44 31.64
CA PRO A 668 5.59 -9.85 30.25
C PRO A 668 6.87 -9.39 29.53
N ALA A 669 7.47 -10.31 28.78
CA ALA A 669 8.59 -10.02 27.89
C ALA A 669 8.09 -9.40 26.58
N THR A 670 9.01 -8.86 25.78
CA THR A 670 8.74 -8.25 24.47
C THR A 670 7.91 -9.18 23.58
N TRP A 671 6.86 -8.65 22.97
CA TRP A 671 5.89 -9.32 22.11
C TRP A 671 4.85 -10.22 22.80
N ALA A 672 4.90 -10.42 24.11
CA ALA A 672 3.91 -11.26 24.81
C ALA A 672 2.49 -10.66 24.76
N ALA A 673 2.36 -9.36 24.89
CA ALA A 673 1.06 -8.68 24.85
C ALA A 673 0.50 -8.58 23.43
N GLU A 674 1.34 -8.39 22.43
CA GLU A 674 0.94 -8.41 21.03
C GLU A 674 0.50 -9.82 20.56
N ALA A 675 1.14 -10.86 21.08
CA ALA A 675 0.72 -12.25 20.83
C ALA A 675 -0.63 -12.56 21.50
N TYR A 676 -0.92 -11.97 22.66
CA TYR A 676 -2.24 -12.00 23.29
C TYR A 676 -3.30 -11.34 22.39
N ASP A 677 -3.03 -10.15 21.87
CA ASP A 677 -3.93 -9.41 20.95
C ASP A 677 -4.16 -10.18 19.63
N ALA A 678 -3.14 -10.89 19.11
CA ALA A 678 -3.26 -11.71 17.91
C ALA A 678 -4.30 -12.85 18.09
N VAL A 679 -4.37 -13.46 19.27
CA VAL A 679 -5.40 -14.47 19.57
C VAL A 679 -6.78 -13.85 19.64
N GLY A 680 -6.92 -12.65 20.25
CA GLY A 680 -8.17 -11.89 20.29
C GLY A 680 -8.69 -11.60 18.89
N LEU A 681 -7.81 -11.12 18.01
CA LEU A 681 -8.13 -10.88 16.60
C LEU A 681 -8.62 -12.15 15.87
N ILE A 682 -7.94 -13.29 16.09
CA ILE A 682 -8.35 -14.58 15.50
C ILE A 682 -9.72 -15.02 16.06
N ALA A 683 -9.96 -14.83 17.34
CA ALA A 683 -11.22 -15.17 17.98
C ALA A 683 -12.39 -14.34 17.43
N ASP A 684 -12.19 -13.03 17.24
CA ASP A 684 -13.18 -12.13 16.63
C ASP A 684 -13.50 -12.57 15.19
N ALA A 685 -12.46 -12.92 14.42
CA ALA A 685 -12.64 -13.42 13.06
C ALA A 685 -13.35 -14.78 13.02
N ALA A 686 -13.17 -15.66 14.02
CA ALA A 686 -13.83 -16.96 14.12
C ALA A 686 -15.30 -16.83 14.54
N GLY A 687 -15.64 -15.93 15.47
CA GLY A 687 -16.97 -15.80 16.08
C GLY A 687 -18.12 -15.49 15.12
N THR A 688 -17.82 -15.08 13.88
CA THR A 688 -18.80 -14.76 12.84
C THR A 688 -19.05 -15.91 11.85
N THR A 689 -18.53 -17.13 12.10
CA THR A 689 -18.61 -18.28 11.16
C THR A 689 -19.63 -19.30 11.64
N SER A 690 -20.61 -19.60 10.81
CA SER A 690 -21.73 -20.50 11.15
C SER A 690 -21.55 -21.97 10.70
N ALA A 691 -20.50 -22.35 9.97
CA ALA A 691 -20.35 -23.69 9.41
C ALA A 691 -18.93 -24.28 9.62
N SER A 692 -18.87 -25.49 10.17
CA SER A 692 -17.63 -26.18 10.57
C SER A 692 -16.67 -26.58 9.43
N GLY A 693 -17.12 -26.65 8.18
CA GLY A 693 -16.29 -27.07 7.04
C GLY A 693 -15.45 -25.95 6.39
N GLU A 694 -15.75 -24.69 6.65
CA GLU A 694 -15.12 -23.53 5.99
C GLU A 694 -14.40 -22.58 6.95
N ILE A 695 -14.20 -22.96 8.21
CA ILE A 695 -13.69 -22.05 9.24
C ILE A 695 -12.33 -21.45 8.90
N ARG A 696 -11.39 -22.25 8.37
CA ARG A 696 -10.05 -21.76 7.95
C ARG A 696 -10.15 -20.68 6.88
N ARG A 697 -10.96 -20.95 5.84
CA ARG A 697 -11.20 -19.99 4.75
C ARG A 697 -11.88 -18.74 5.28
N GLY A 698 -12.90 -18.92 6.11
CA GLY A 698 -13.64 -17.83 6.73
C GLY A 698 -12.74 -16.93 7.58
N ILE A 699 -11.87 -17.48 8.42
CA ILE A 699 -10.91 -16.72 9.23
C ILE A 699 -9.95 -15.97 8.32
N SER A 700 -9.31 -16.62 7.34
CA SER A 700 -8.36 -15.96 6.40
C SER A 700 -8.96 -14.77 5.69
N GLN A 701 -10.23 -14.83 5.30
CA GLN A 701 -10.92 -13.74 4.61
C GLN A 701 -11.33 -12.60 5.55
N ARG A 702 -11.65 -12.91 6.81
CA ARG A 702 -12.14 -11.92 7.77
C ARG A 702 -11.05 -11.24 8.56
N LEU A 703 -9.93 -11.89 8.86
CA LEU A 703 -8.84 -11.30 9.64
C LEU A 703 -8.46 -9.89 9.17
N VAL A 704 -8.34 -9.69 7.86
CA VAL A 704 -7.97 -8.40 7.27
C VAL A 704 -9.08 -7.35 7.38
N ARG A 705 -10.34 -7.78 7.51
CA ARG A 705 -11.51 -6.90 7.61
C ARG A 705 -11.93 -6.67 9.06
N SER A 706 -11.36 -7.41 9.99
CA SER A 706 -11.66 -7.27 11.40
C SER A 706 -10.89 -6.10 11.99
N GLU A 707 -11.57 -5.34 12.84
CA GLU A 707 -10.94 -4.40 13.74
C GLU A 707 -10.99 -5.02 15.15
N HIS A 708 -9.82 -5.25 15.74
CA HIS A 708 -9.68 -5.77 17.09
C HIS A 708 -9.11 -4.70 18.01
N ARG A 709 -9.85 -4.35 19.07
CA ARG A 709 -9.35 -3.45 20.12
C ARG A 709 -8.51 -4.24 21.11
N GLY A 710 -7.22 -4.36 20.80
CA GLY A 710 -6.25 -5.04 21.65
C GLY A 710 -5.89 -4.25 22.91
N ILE A 711 -5.14 -4.90 23.79
CA ILE A 711 -4.60 -4.29 25.02
C ILE A 711 -3.39 -3.39 24.73
N VAL A 712 -2.69 -3.64 23.62
CA VAL A 712 -1.51 -2.87 23.16
C VAL A 712 -1.95 -1.78 22.19
N ARG A 713 -2.74 -2.15 21.18
CA ARG A 713 -3.17 -1.27 20.11
C ARG A 713 -4.44 -1.80 19.45
N THR A 714 -5.13 -0.93 18.74
CA THR A 714 -6.18 -1.39 17.81
C THR A 714 -5.53 -2.02 16.59
N LEU A 715 -5.81 -3.29 16.35
CA LEU A 715 -5.40 -4.01 15.16
C LEU A 715 -6.46 -3.80 14.07
N SER A 716 -6.15 -2.98 13.10
CA SER A 716 -6.91 -2.82 11.87
C SER A 716 -5.93 -2.86 10.69
N PHE A 717 -6.31 -3.52 9.62
CA PHE A 717 -5.42 -3.81 8.51
C PHE A 717 -5.76 -2.99 7.28
N GLN A 718 -4.76 -2.71 6.49
CA GLN A 718 -4.97 -2.24 5.14
C GLN A 718 -5.37 -3.42 4.26
N ALA A 719 -6.51 -3.34 3.58
CA ALA A 719 -7.05 -4.45 2.80
C ALA A 719 -6.11 -4.90 1.67
N SER A 720 -5.35 -3.97 1.07
CA SER A 720 -4.41 -4.23 -0.03
C SER A 720 -3.10 -4.87 0.42
N THR A 721 -2.65 -4.61 1.64
CA THR A 721 -1.30 -4.98 2.10
C THR A 721 -1.32 -5.95 3.27
N ARG A 722 -2.47 -6.10 3.94
CA ARG A 722 -2.67 -6.97 5.11
C ARG A 722 -1.72 -6.70 6.26
N GLN A 723 -1.17 -5.49 6.31
CA GLN A 723 -0.38 -4.99 7.43
C GLN A 723 -1.23 -4.09 8.31
N VAL A 724 -0.87 -4.04 9.58
CA VAL A 724 -1.49 -3.13 10.54
C VAL A 724 -1.29 -1.68 10.08
N ARG A 725 -2.28 -0.83 10.32
CA ARG A 725 -2.18 0.61 10.05
C ARG A 725 -1.08 1.23 10.90
N GLN A 726 -0.18 2.00 10.27
CA GLN A 726 1.07 2.49 10.88
C GLN A 726 0.87 3.53 11.97
N GLU A 727 -0.20 4.31 11.88
CA GLU A 727 -0.46 5.45 12.79
C GLU A 727 -0.39 5.08 14.28
N ASN A 728 -0.63 3.82 14.59
CA ASN A 728 -0.62 3.28 15.96
C ASN A 728 0.48 2.22 16.19
N GLY A 729 1.44 2.08 15.29
CA GLY A 729 2.36 0.93 15.27
C GLY A 729 3.83 1.24 15.52
N ILE A 730 4.24 2.51 15.57
CA ILE A 730 5.66 2.91 15.76
C ILE A 730 5.81 3.75 17.01
N PHE A 731 6.75 3.35 17.85
CA PHE A 731 6.99 3.95 19.15
C PHE A 731 8.45 4.36 19.28
N LEU A 732 8.71 5.37 20.11
CA LEU A 732 10.06 5.79 20.45
C LEU A 732 10.42 5.35 21.86
N TYR A 733 11.65 4.88 21.99
CA TYR A 733 12.28 4.51 23.25
C TYR A 733 13.58 5.27 23.42
N ARG A 734 13.91 5.65 24.63
CA ARG A 734 15.21 6.22 25.00
C ARG A 734 15.89 5.34 26.04
N VAL A 735 17.18 5.17 25.93
CA VAL A 735 17.95 4.52 26.99
C VAL A 735 18.18 5.52 28.11
N GLU A 736 17.73 5.19 29.33
CA GLU A 736 17.87 5.94 30.55
C GLU A 736 18.20 4.98 31.70
N ASN A 737 19.31 5.26 32.42
CA ASN A 737 19.81 4.42 33.51
C ASN A 737 20.02 2.95 33.09
N GLY A 738 20.61 2.74 31.91
CA GLY A 738 20.90 1.41 31.36
C GLY A 738 19.67 0.58 30.93
N ARG A 739 18.49 1.22 30.83
CA ARG A 739 17.23 0.57 30.41
C ARG A 739 16.56 1.34 29.31
N SER A 740 15.86 0.64 28.44
CA SER A 740 14.99 1.26 27.44
C SER A 740 13.73 1.80 28.13
N ARG A 741 13.48 3.11 28.01
CA ARG A 741 12.31 3.80 28.52
C ARG A 741 11.39 4.18 27.37
N TRP A 742 10.13 3.84 27.50
CA TRP A 742 9.06 4.25 26.60
C TRP A 742 8.89 5.79 26.59
N LEU A 743 8.91 6.39 25.39
CA LEU A 743 8.61 7.80 25.20
C LEU A 743 7.16 8.02 24.69
N GLY A 744 6.62 7.05 23.96
CA GLY A 744 5.28 7.13 23.39
C GLY A 744 5.23 6.82 21.89
N PRO A 745 4.04 6.94 21.28
CA PRO A 745 3.90 6.91 19.83
C PRO A 745 4.74 8.05 19.21
N TYR A 746 5.42 7.77 18.08
CA TYR A 746 6.31 8.77 17.46
C TYR A 746 5.59 10.04 17.01
N SER A 747 4.28 9.97 16.79
CA SER A 747 3.43 11.12 16.42
C SER A 747 3.23 12.12 17.58
N SER A 748 3.46 11.69 18.82
CA SER A 748 3.26 12.49 20.04
C SER A 748 4.56 12.89 20.74
N VAL A 749 5.74 12.47 20.21
CA VAL A 749 7.06 12.73 20.82
C VAL A 749 7.82 13.88 20.14
#